data_ff575cc402ecf9846fbb488aa1eb465a
#
_entry.id   ff575cc402ecf9846fbb488aa1eb465a
#
_cell.length_a   1.000
_cell.length_b   1.000
_cell.length_c   1.000
_cell.angle_alpha   90.00
_cell.angle_beta   90.00
_cell.angle_gamma   90.00
#
_symmetry.space_group_name_H-M   'P 1'
#
loop_
_entity.id
_entity.type
_entity.pdbx_description
1 polymer ?
#
loop_
_entity_poly.entity_id
_entity_poly.type
_entity_poly.pdbx_seq_one_letter_code
_entity_poly.pdbx_strand_id
1 'polypeptide(L)'
;MSEPDKSPSVPEERAAKTKEDFDLAALYVSDAQYNRNIFFDTSPQAVRLYLLYNHWLPRVLLYFFILVDLCLALFEEPAVVLLPLWVTLLVELLCLLVFTLRLFHYARVIPRDKFWKDPKNICIIVILLLTLVDMIIYGALVATNCYAVRWSRVLRPLLLVNITEGRQLRRAFRSIRNALPEIFYVFLLFMFSVLMFSLMALKLLGKRGLKTIDGSAYFTNYLEVVFDLYVLVTTANSPDVMMPAYNSSDVFVLFFILYIFINTYIFMSAFLAVVFNNYKKHLKEEVRQLVKAKRHKMVRAFAVLQERREEGGALVVSHANWTQVVRQVQPNISNAHRELLWSVCDDKNQGFIGRLAFVQLADLLNIEVITLKSRPHPLQNWCPSIYLSAPSRLICRMVQHRAFVIAYDLIILTNAVFIGLDEENPMIANSEWVFLALYLLEILLKLYVFEPRSFFSKHSFWNWFDTIIVVSALIATIVNAALKSSGGYTSRQILDIVFILRVLRLIRVVDSIERFRAIINTLIRIGPAILTFGQLIVVVYYIFAMVGMEVFKGKVKFYDEDSSDPAKAYCGNSLLKGTDFAQANYCKNNFNNVVSSFILLVELTVVNQWHDILYLNATSMVFGGSNPADNPLLSSGFATVTHVSARIFFVLFHILVVIVIINIFVSFVLEAFYVEYSVDKSELQTSLEKKIEELELAVAQEKLDDNLVNNMETIDNDLGTGASAAANKPALMFKIASKRYRTVDAFLQRMFEADLDPEDFGENDDPDAQTNGNFANPAFSSA
;
A
#
# COMPACT_ATOMS: atom_id res chain seq x y z
N MET A 1 64.06 49.45 -9.94
CA MET A 1 63.27 49.14 -11.16
C MET A 1 62.31 48.02 -10.78
N SER A 2 61.16 48.39 -10.39
CA SER A 2 60.06 47.52 -9.98
C SER A 2 58.95 47.55 -11.06
N GLU A 3 58.72 46.44 -11.68
CA GLU A 3 57.57 46.28 -12.56
C GLU A 3 56.24 46.24 -11.77
N PRO A 4 55.21 46.85 -12.26
CA PRO A 4 53.85 46.81 -11.60
C PRO A 4 53.10 45.55 -12.00
N ASP A 5 52.57 44.91 -10.98
CA ASP A 5 51.66 43.78 -10.99
C ASP A 5 50.38 44.13 -11.79
N LYS A 6 50.16 43.46 -12.91
CA LYS A 6 48.92 43.52 -13.68
C LYS A 6 47.98 42.41 -13.19
N SER A 7 47.04 42.78 -12.31
CA SER A 7 45.86 41.97 -12.10
C SER A 7 44.98 41.92 -13.37
N PRO A 8 44.60 40.78 -13.90
CA PRO A 8 43.61 40.70 -14.95
C PRO A 8 42.23 40.88 -14.36
N SER A 9 41.61 42.02 -14.66
CA SER A 9 40.16 42.19 -14.54
C SER A 9 39.47 41.36 -15.60
N VAL A 10 38.93 40.20 -15.22
CA VAL A 10 38.04 39.43 -16.05
C VAL A 10 36.62 40.00 -15.86
N PRO A 11 35.98 40.54 -16.91
CA PRO A 11 34.56 40.79 -16.86
C PRO A 11 33.86 39.44 -16.92
N GLU A 12 33.24 38.98 -15.82
CA GLU A 12 32.30 37.89 -15.85
C GLU A 12 31.08 38.34 -16.68
N GLU A 13 31.11 38.06 -17.97
CA GLU A 13 29.96 38.06 -18.84
C GLU A 13 28.87 37.21 -18.19
N ARG A 14 27.67 37.75 -18.01
CA ARG A 14 26.45 37.02 -17.67
C ARG A 14 26.22 35.97 -18.77
N ALA A 15 26.78 34.81 -18.63
CA ALA A 15 26.45 33.69 -19.51
C ALA A 15 24.99 33.34 -19.34
N ALA A 16 24.19 33.58 -20.36
CA ALA A 16 22.78 33.19 -20.37
C ALA A 16 22.69 31.69 -20.12
N LYS A 17 21.88 31.27 -19.13
CA LYS A 17 21.70 29.87 -18.79
C LYS A 17 21.32 29.05 -20.00
N THR A 18 22.01 27.95 -20.23
CA THR A 18 21.77 27.07 -21.39
C THR A 18 20.57 26.18 -21.16
N LYS A 19 20.00 25.65 -22.23
CA LYS A 19 18.91 24.66 -22.12
C LYS A 19 19.35 23.43 -21.31
N GLU A 20 20.60 23.03 -21.41
CA GLU A 20 21.17 21.89 -20.67
C GLU A 20 21.22 22.15 -19.17
N ASP A 21 21.48 23.40 -18.73
CA ASP A 21 21.44 23.78 -17.31
C ASP A 21 20.00 23.66 -16.74
N PHE A 22 18.99 24.09 -17.49
CA PHE A 22 17.59 23.93 -17.09
C PHE A 22 17.17 22.46 -17.04
N ASP A 23 17.58 21.64 -18.00
CA ASP A 23 17.29 20.20 -18.01
C ASP A 23 17.95 19.51 -16.82
N LEU A 24 19.18 19.86 -16.45
CA LEU A 24 19.89 19.35 -15.28
C LEU A 24 19.21 19.79 -13.98
N ALA A 25 18.89 21.07 -13.84
CA ALA A 25 18.20 21.60 -12.67
C ALA A 25 16.81 20.97 -12.48
N ALA A 26 16.02 20.85 -13.56
CA ALA A 26 14.72 20.19 -13.54
C ALA A 26 14.85 18.72 -13.13
N LEU A 27 15.91 18.04 -13.54
CA LEU A 27 16.18 16.68 -13.15
C LEU A 27 16.48 16.56 -11.64
N TYR A 28 17.32 17.44 -11.08
CA TYR A 28 17.59 17.49 -9.64
C TYR A 28 16.31 17.78 -8.83
N VAL A 29 15.48 18.72 -9.26
CA VAL A 29 14.19 19.04 -8.60
C VAL A 29 13.23 17.85 -8.69
N SER A 30 13.11 17.22 -9.87
CA SER A 30 12.30 16.00 -10.03
C SER A 30 12.80 14.85 -9.15
N ASP A 31 14.10 14.67 -9.05
CA ASP A 31 14.70 13.64 -8.21
C ASP A 31 14.50 13.93 -6.72
N ALA A 32 14.52 15.20 -6.32
CA ALA A 32 14.19 15.62 -4.97
C ALA A 32 12.70 15.39 -4.66
N GLN A 33 11.81 15.76 -5.58
CA GLN A 33 10.37 15.57 -5.42
C GLN A 33 9.97 14.10 -5.25
N TYR A 34 10.57 13.22 -6.07
CA TYR A 34 10.28 11.78 -6.04
C TYR A 34 11.26 10.97 -5.18
N ASN A 35 12.14 11.62 -4.43
CA ASN A 35 13.17 11.01 -3.57
C ASN A 35 14.01 9.93 -4.30
N ARG A 36 14.38 10.18 -5.56
CA ARG A 36 15.22 9.27 -6.35
C ARG A 36 16.68 9.51 -5.97
N ASN A 37 17.24 8.68 -5.13
CA ASN A 37 18.66 8.78 -4.76
C ASN A 37 19.54 7.97 -5.73
N ILE A 38 19.65 8.43 -6.98
CA ILE A 38 20.45 7.81 -8.02
C ILE A 38 21.59 8.78 -8.35
N PHE A 39 22.82 8.24 -8.39
CA PHE A 39 23.97 8.97 -8.87
C PHE A 39 24.03 8.85 -10.39
N PHE A 40 24.11 9.94 -11.09
CA PHE A 40 24.29 9.97 -12.54
C PHE A 40 25.40 10.95 -12.90
N ASP A 41 26.01 10.74 -14.07
CA ASP A 41 26.99 11.65 -14.61
C ASP A 41 26.30 12.91 -15.16
N THR A 42 26.90 14.07 -14.97
CA THR A 42 26.36 15.37 -15.40
C THR A 42 26.53 15.63 -16.89
N SER A 43 27.14 14.70 -17.65
CA SER A 43 27.28 14.85 -19.09
C SER A 43 25.89 14.90 -19.78
N PRO A 44 25.71 15.72 -20.83
CA PRO A 44 24.42 15.87 -21.53
C PRO A 44 23.85 14.54 -22.06
N GLN A 45 24.74 13.62 -22.45
CA GLN A 45 24.34 12.28 -22.91
C GLN A 45 23.78 11.43 -21.78
N ALA A 46 24.44 11.45 -20.60
CA ALA A 46 23.98 10.71 -19.43
C ALA A 46 22.65 11.27 -18.90
N VAL A 47 22.47 12.59 -18.91
CA VAL A 47 21.20 13.24 -18.54
C VAL A 47 20.05 12.80 -19.45
N ARG A 48 20.25 12.74 -20.77
CA ARG A 48 19.23 12.25 -21.73
C ARG A 48 18.90 10.77 -21.50
N LEU A 49 19.90 9.93 -21.29
CA LEU A 49 19.69 8.51 -20.96
C LEU A 49 18.95 8.34 -19.63
N TYR A 50 19.25 9.17 -18.65
CA TYR A 50 18.56 9.15 -17.36
C TYR A 50 17.09 9.61 -17.46
N LEU A 51 16.79 10.64 -18.27
CA LEU A 51 15.42 11.04 -18.55
C LEU A 51 14.62 9.92 -19.24
N LEU A 52 15.23 9.23 -20.22
CA LEU A 52 14.63 8.07 -20.86
C LEU A 52 14.40 6.92 -19.85
N TYR A 53 15.37 6.67 -18.97
CA TYR A 53 15.25 5.68 -17.91
C TYR A 53 14.07 5.96 -16.98
N ASN A 54 13.81 7.22 -16.63
CA ASN A 54 12.74 7.63 -15.74
C ASN A 54 11.38 7.84 -16.44
N HIS A 55 11.31 7.69 -17.77
CA HIS A 55 10.06 7.82 -18.49
C HIS A 55 9.03 6.81 -18.00
N TRP A 56 7.74 7.14 -18.04
CA TRP A 56 6.67 6.31 -17.50
C TRP A 56 6.53 4.96 -18.23
N LEU A 57 6.71 4.94 -19.58
CA LEU A 57 6.51 3.76 -20.40
C LEU A 57 7.46 2.59 -20.07
N PRO A 58 8.80 2.76 -20.03
CA PRO A 58 9.71 1.70 -19.60
C PRO A 58 9.44 1.20 -18.17
N ARG A 59 8.93 2.08 -17.31
CA ARG A 59 8.58 1.71 -15.93
C ARG A 59 7.34 0.84 -15.88
N VAL A 60 6.28 1.20 -16.59
CA VAL A 60 5.06 0.38 -16.68
C VAL A 60 5.37 -0.97 -17.30
N LEU A 61 6.17 -0.99 -18.37
CA LEU A 61 6.60 -2.23 -19.02
C LEU A 61 7.37 -3.14 -18.05
N LEU A 62 8.27 -2.58 -17.24
CA LEU A 62 9.01 -3.34 -16.23
C LEU A 62 8.06 -3.98 -15.21
N TYR A 63 7.12 -3.21 -14.64
CA TYR A 63 6.14 -3.75 -13.69
C TYR A 63 5.23 -4.81 -14.31
N PHE A 64 4.86 -4.64 -15.58
CA PHE A 64 4.10 -5.64 -16.31
C PHE A 64 4.86 -6.97 -16.42
N PHE A 65 6.13 -6.94 -16.80
CA PHE A 65 6.94 -8.15 -16.89
C PHE A 65 7.24 -8.80 -15.53
N ILE A 66 7.38 -8.00 -14.47
CA ILE A 66 7.48 -8.54 -13.10
C ILE A 66 6.18 -9.25 -12.71
N LEU A 67 5.03 -8.66 -13.01
CA LEU A 67 3.74 -9.28 -12.75
C LEU A 67 3.59 -10.59 -13.54
N VAL A 68 3.95 -10.61 -14.81
CA VAL A 68 3.95 -11.81 -15.65
C VAL A 68 4.83 -12.89 -15.05
N ASP A 69 6.06 -12.55 -14.63
CA ASP A 69 7.01 -13.49 -14.03
C ASP A 69 6.49 -14.11 -12.73
N LEU A 70 5.87 -13.29 -11.85
CA LEU A 70 5.23 -13.79 -10.64
C LEU A 70 3.99 -14.65 -10.95
N CYS A 71 3.19 -14.26 -11.95
CA CYS A 71 2.02 -15.01 -12.38
C CYS A 71 2.35 -16.34 -13.07
N LEU A 72 3.57 -16.55 -13.57
CA LEU A 72 3.99 -17.83 -14.13
C LEU A 72 3.81 -18.98 -13.14
N ALA A 73 3.90 -18.72 -11.84
CA ALA A 73 3.66 -19.73 -10.81
C ALA A 73 2.24 -20.34 -10.84
N LEU A 74 1.27 -19.66 -11.45
CA LEU A 74 -0.09 -20.18 -11.65
C LEU A 74 -0.14 -21.29 -12.75
N PHE A 75 0.83 -21.28 -13.65
CA PHE A 75 0.87 -22.14 -14.84
C PHE A 75 1.97 -23.22 -14.78
N GLU A 76 2.84 -23.16 -13.79
CA GLU A 76 3.92 -24.13 -13.58
C GLU A 76 3.50 -25.18 -12.55
N GLU A 77 3.92 -26.43 -12.72
CA GLU A 77 3.61 -27.49 -11.76
C GLU A 77 4.15 -27.18 -10.34
N PRO A 78 3.28 -27.26 -9.32
CA PRO A 78 1.84 -27.59 -9.31
C PRO A 78 0.98 -26.39 -9.76
N ALA A 79 0.25 -26.56 -10.86
CA ALA A 79 -0.43 -25.50 -11.59
C ALA A 79 -1.92 -25.40 -11.24
N VAL A 80 -2.49 -24.20 -11.34
CA VAL A 80 -3.94 -23.99 -11.41
C VAL A 80 -4.46 -24.34 -12.81
N VAL A 81 -3.72 -23.85 -13.84
CA VAL A 81 -3.96 -24.17 -15.25
C VAL A 81 -2.63 -24.62 -15.85
N LEU A 82 -2.57 -25.86 -16.31
CA LEU A 82 -1.33 -26.44 -16.83
C LEU A 82 -1.02 -25.90 -18.22
N LEU A 83 0.12 -25.24 -18.38
CA LEU A 83 0.67 -24.85 -19.67
C LEU A 83 1.84 -25.79 -20.06
N PRO A 84 2.09 -25.97 -21.37
CA PRO A 84 3.25 -26.71 -21.83
C PRO A 84 4.55 -26.09 -21.27
N LEU A 85 5.47 -26.94 -20.82
CA LEU A 85 6.73 -26.51 -20.21
C LEU A 85 7.53 -25.54 -21.08
N TRP A 86 7.57 -25.76 -22.39
CA TRP A 86 8.31 -24.89 -23.31
C TRP A 86 7.76 -23.45 -23.36
N VAL A 87 6.42 -23.28 -23.16
CA VAL A 87 5.78 -21.96 -23.11
C VAL A 87 6.21 -21.22 -21.84
N THR A 88 6.15 -21.87 -20.68
CA THR A 88 6.54 -21.24 -19.41
C THR A 88 8.01 -20.85 -19.39
N LEU A 89 8.90 -21.70 -19.89
CA LEU A 89 10.33 -21.41 -20.02
C LEU A 89 10.61 -20.27 -21.00
N LEU A 90 9.88 -20.20 -22.12
CA LEU A 90 10.03 -19.13 -23.10
C LEU A 90 9.59 -17.77 -22.53
N VAL A 91 8.45 -17.74 -21.84
CA VAL A 91 7.95 -16.51 -21.20
C VAL A 91 8.90 -16.04 -20.11
N GLU A 92 9.40 -16.95 -19.29
CA GLU A 92 10.38 -16.60 -18.25
C GLU A 92 11.69 -16.07 -18.86
N LEU A 93 12.20 -16.71 -19.94
CA LEU A 93 13.37 -16.21 -20.65
C LEU A 93 13.15 -14.79 -21.20
N LEU A 94 11.96 -14.50 -21.72
CA LEU A 94 11.59 -13.16 -22.17
C LEU A 94 11.59 -12.15 -21.01
N CYS A 95 11.05 -12.53 -19.84
CA CYS A 95 11.10 -11.71 -18.64
C CYS A 95 12.55 -11.42 -18.21
N LEU A 96 13.41 -12.43 -18.16
CA LEU A 96 14.82 -12.30 -17.82
C LEU A 96 15.57 -11.39 -18.80
N LEU A 97 15.24 -11.48 -20.10
CA LEU A 97 15.80 -10.59 -21.13
C LEU A 97 15.44 -9.12 -20.85
N VAL A 98 14.15 -8.84 -20.54
CA VAL A 98 13.70 -7.47 -20.22
C VAL A 98 14.39 -6.94 -18.96
N PHE A 99 14.53 -7.77 -17.92
CA PHE A 99 15.23 -7.38 -16.68
C PHE A 99 16.71 -7.10 -16.94
N THR A 100 17.36 -7.93 -17.75
CA THR A 100 18.77 -7.72 -18.15
C THR A 100 18.94 -6.43 -18.95
N LEU A 101 18.07 -6.17 -19.91
CA LEU A 101 18.08 -4.91 -20.69
C LEU A 101 17.87 -3.69 -19.78
N ARG A 102 16.96 -3.79 -18.83
CA ARG A 102 16.73 -2.71 -17.85
C ARG A 102 17.97 -2.47 -16.97
N LEU A 103 18.60 -3.54 -16.49
CA LEU A 103 19.82 -3.45 -15.70
C LEU A 103 20.99 -2.89 -16.51
N PHE A 104 21.11 -3.29 -17.79
CA PHE A 104 22.13 -2.74 -18.70
C PHE A 104 21.91 -1.25 -18.95
N HIS A 105 20.68 -0.81 -19.18
CA HIS A 105 20.35 0.61 -19.30
C HIS A 105 20.77 1.38 -18.02
N TYR A 106 20.45 0.82 -16.85
CA TYR A 106 20.85 1.39 -15.56
C TYR A 106 22.37 1.48 -15.39
N ALA A 107 23.11 0.45 -15.79
CA ALA A 107 24.56 0.41 -15.76
C ALA A 107 25.23 1.45 -16.68
N ARG A 108 24.52 1.90 -17.75
CA ARG A 108 25.02 2.97 -18.64
C ARG A 108 24.80 4.36 -18.07
N VAL A 109 23.80 4.51 -17.19
CA VAL A 109 23.47 5.80 -16.56
C VAL A 109 24.39 6.10 -15.37
N ILE A 110 24.82 5.09 -14.64
CA ILE A 110 25.59 5.23 -13.40
C ILE A 110 27.08 5.03 -13.65
N PRO A 111 27.97 5.79 -12.97
CA PRO A 111 29.40 5.53 -12.98
C PRO A 111 29.72 4.09 -12.55
N ARG A 112 30.65 3.43 -13.28
CA ARG A 112 30.99 2.01 -13.08
C ARG A 112 31.38 1.68 -11.65
N ASP A 113 32.15 2.55 -10.99
CA ASP A 113 32.61 2.34 -9.62
C ASP A 113 31.47 2.29 -8.60
N LYS A 114 30.42 3.09 -8.82
CA LYS A 114 29.23 3.12 -7.96
C LYS A 114 28.24 2.00 -8.29
N PHE A 115 28.18 1.56 -9.54
CA PHE A 115 27.33 0.45 -9.95
C PHE A 115 27.71 -0.86 -9.25
N TRP A 116 29.01 -1.19 -9.19
CA TRP A 116 29.50 -2.42 -8.57
C TRP A 116 29.57 -2.36 -7.04
N LYS A 117 29.59 -1.18 -6.43
CA LYS A 117 29.53 -1.01 -4.96
C LYS A 117 28.11 -1.13 -4.41
N ASP A 118 27.08 -1.06 -5.24
CA ASP A 118 25.69 -1.12 -4.80
C ASP A 118 25.20 -2.58 -4.69
N PRO A 119 24.93 -3.10 -3.47
CA PRO A 119 24.59 -4.50 -3.26
C PRO A 119 23.30 -4.93 -3.96
N LYS A 120 22.36 -3.99 -4.23
CA LYS A 120 21.12 -4.30 -4.96
C LYS A 120 21.40 -4.75 -6.41
N ASN A 121 22.38 -4.11 -7.09
CA ASN A 121 22.72 -4.46 -8.46
C ASN A 121 23.37 -5.84 -8.54
N ILE A 122 24.26 -6.13 -7.58
CA ILE A 122 24.88 -7.45 -7.45
C ILE A 122 23.83 -8.51 -7.18
N CYS A 123 22.88 -8.23 -6.28
CA CYS A 123 21.77 -9.14 -5.97
C CYS A 123 20.92 -9.45 -7.22
N ILE A 124 20.57 -8.45 -8.02
CA ILE A 124 19.83 -8.66 -9.28
C ILE A 124 20.62 -9.55 -10.24
N ILE A 125 21.91 -9.28 -10.44
CA ILE A 125 22.77 -10.08 -11.32
C ILE A 125 22.82 -11.54 -10.84
N VAL A 126 23.02 -11.74 -9.54
CA VAL A 126 23.06 -13.09 -8.95
C VAL A 126 21.74 -13.81 -9.15
N ILE A 127 20.60 -13.16 -8.90
CA ILE A 127 19.28 -13.77 -9.10
C ILE A 127 19.06 -14.15 -10.57
N LEU A 128 19.38 -13.26 -11.51
CA LEU A 128 19.25 -13.53 -12.95
C LEU A 128 20.11 -14.73 -13.38
N LEU A 129 21.36 -14.79 -12.92
CA LEU A 129 22.25 -15.92 -13.23
C LEU A 129 21.75 -17.22 -12.60
N LEU A 130 21.35 -17.20 -11.34
CA LEU A 130 20.83 -18.37 -10.65
C LEU A 130 19.54 -18.89 -11.31
N THR A 131 18.64 -17.99 -11.73
CA THR A 131 17.42 -18.37 -12.43
C THR A 131 17.73 -19.00 -13.79
N LEU A 132 18.69 -18.45 -14.54
CA LEU A 132 19.11 -19.00 -15.82
C LEU A 132 19.73 -20.40 -15.66
N VAL A 133 20.60 -20.59 -14.66
CA VAL A 133 21.21 -21.89 -14.35
C VAL A 133 20.14 -22.91 -13.96
N ASP A 134 19.19 -22.52 -13.10
CA ASP A 134 18.08 -23.37 -12.68
C ASP A 134 17.19 -23.80 -13.87
N MET A 135 16.91 -22.87 -14.79
CA MET A 135 16.17 -23.18 -16.03
C MET A 135 16.86 -24.26 -16.87
N ILE A 136 18.18 -24.16 -17.03
CA ILE A 136 18.98 -25.13 -17.81
C ILE A 136 19.00 -26.48 -17.11
N ILE A 137 19.25 -26.49 -15.78
CA ILE A 137 19.26 -27.74 -14.99
C ILE A 137 17.89 -28.42 -15.02
N TYR A 138 16.83 -27.63 -14.76
CA TYR A 138 15.47 -28.13 -14.77
C TYR A 138 15.07 -28.71 -16.13
N GLY A 139 15.35 -28.01 -17.24
CA GLY A 139 15.09 -28.46 -18.57
C GLY A 139 15.84 -29.78 -18.91
N ALA A 140 17.11 -29.92 -18.49
CA ALA A 140 17.90 -31.10 -18.65
C ALA A 140 17.35 -32.29 -17.83
N LEU A 141 16.98 -32.08 -16.58
CA LEU A 141 16.41 -33.11 -15.71
C LEU A 141 15.06 -33.62 -16.22
N VAL A 142 14.18 -32.73 -16.67
CA VAL A 142 12.88 -33.10 -17.25
C VAL A 142 13.08 -33.88 -18.54
N ALA A 143 14.03 -33.49 -19.39
CA ALA A 143 14.35 -34.23 -20.63
C ALA A 143 14.87 -35.66 -20.36
N THR A 144 15.51 -35.88 -19.21
CA THR A 144 15.99 -37.24 -18.79
C THR A 144 14.95 -37.99 -17.93
N ASN A 145 13.72 -37.45 -17.77
CA ASN A 145 12.67 -38.02 -16.91
C ASN A 145 13.11 -38.20 -15.44
N CYS A 146 14.04 -37.37 -14.96
CA CYS A 146 14.44 -37.34 -13.56
C CYS A 146 13.55 -36.39 -12.76
N TYR A 147 13.42 -36.64 -11.45
CA TYR A 147 12.73 -35.72 -10.56
C TYR A 147 13.44 -34.36 -10.54
N ALA A 148 12.71 -33.29 -10.87
CA ALA A 148 13.24 -31.96 -10.99
C ALA A 148 12.45 -30.97 -10.14
N VAL A 149 13.17 -30.16 -9.40
CA VAL A 149 12.62 -29.09 -8.51
C VAL A 149 13.05 -27.73 -9.05
N ARG A 150 12.10 -26.80 -9.21
CA ARG A 150 12.38 -25.42 -9.61
C ARG A 150 12.53 -24.50 -8.40
N TRP A 151 13.72 -24.44 -7.85
CA TRP A 151 14.01 -23.61 -6.67
C TRP A 151 14.10 -22.10 -7.00
N SER A 152 14.36 -21.71 -8.26
CA SER A 152 14.41 -20.31 -8.68
C SER A 152 13.10 -19.56 -8.48
N ARG A 153 11.97 -20.25 -8.42
CA ARG A 153 10.65 -19.66 -8.14
C ARG A 153 10.63 -18.84 -6.84
N VAL A 154 11.32 -19.33 -5.82
CA VAL A 154 11.42 -18.64 -4.51
C VAL A 154 12.18 -17.31 -4.63
N LEU A 155 13.05 -17.17 -5.64
CA LEU A 155 13.86 -15.97 -5.87
C LEU A 155 13.13 -14.88 -6.67
N ARG A 156 12.08 -15.21 -7.44
CA ARG A 156 11.34 -14.24 -8.27
C ARG A 156 10.87 -12.98 -7.52
N PRO A 157 10.25 -13.07 -6.35
CA PRO A 157 9.81 -11.86 -5.61
C PRO A 157 10.98 -10.99 -5.12
N LEU A 158 12.19 -11.54 -5.00
CA LEU A 158 13.37 -10.75 -4.65
C LEU A 158 13.79 -9.79 -5.77
N LEU A 159 13.43 -10.05 -7.03
CA LEU A 159 13.58 -9.09 -8.13
C LEU A 159 12.75 -7.84 -7.87
N LEU A 160 11.48 -7.99 -7.46
CA LEU A 160 10.60 -6.87 -7.12
C LEU A 160 11.19 -5.98 -6.01
N VAL A 161 11.82 -6.58 -5.01
CA VAL A 161 12.47 -5.87 -3.90
C VAL A 161 13.70 -5.09 -4.38
N ASN A 162 14.52 -5.68 -5.25
CA ASN A 162 15.84 -5.15 -5.60
C ASN A 162 15.84 -4.18 -6.79
N ILE A 163 14.80 -4.15 -7.64
CA ILE A 163 14.73 -3.17 -8.74
C ILE A 163 14.75 -1.72 -8.22
N THR A 164 15.25 -0.81 -9.04
CA THR A 164 15.40 0.61 -8.66
C THR A 164 14.09 1.26 -8.24
N GLU A 165 13.00 0.86 -8.84
CA GLU A 165 11.65 1.35 -8.58
C GLU A 165 11.07 0.86 -7.25
N GLY A 166 11.47 -0.31 -6.77
CA GLY A 166 11.03 -0.92 -5.50
C GLY A 166 11.61 -0.27 -4.23
N ARG A 167 11.89 1.03 -4.25
CA ARG A 167 12.56 1.75 -3.14
C ARG A 167 11.78 1.72 -1.84
N GLN A 168 10.48 1.90 -1.90
CA GLN A 168 9.60 1.93 -0.72
C GLN A 168 9.57 0.55 -0.07
N LEU A 169 9.39 -0.51 -0.87
CA LEU A 169 9.40 -1.88 -0.42
C LEU A 169 10.76 -2.25 0.21
N ARG A 170 11.86 -1.86 -0.45
CA ARG A 170 13.22 -2.09 0.05
C ARG A 170 13.51 -1.36 1.35
N ARG A 171 12.95 -0.15 1.53
CA ARG A 171 13.04 0.61 2.78
C ARG A 171 12.31 -0.11 3.91
N ALA A 172 11.07 -0.50 3.69
CA ALA A 172 10.29 -1.26 4.67
C ALA A 172 11.03 -2.55 5.08
N PHE A 173 11.57 -3.28 4.11
CA PHE A 173 12.36 -4.49 4.35
C PHE A 173 13.64 -4.20 5.17
N ARG A 174 14.34 -3.09 4.88
CA ARG A 174 15.53 -2.67 5.61
C ARG A 174 15.21 -2.26 7.04
N SER A 175 14.15 -1.50 7.26
CA SER A 175 13.71 -1.10 8.60
C SER A 175 13.36 -2.32 9.46
N ILE A 176 12.68 -3.32 8.89
CA ILE A 176 12.38 -4.59 9.56
C ILE A 176 13.68 -5.33 9.88
N ARG A 177 14.55 -5.52 8.90
CA ARG A 177 15.84 -6.22 9.10
C ARG A 177 16.67 -5.58 10.20
N ASN A 178 16.73 -4.26 10.26
CA ASN A 178 17.51 -3.53 11.26
C ASN A 178 16.87 -3.60 12.65
N ALA A 179 15.55 -3.75 12.74
CA ALA A 179 14.84 -3.93 13.99
C ALA A 179 14.96 -5.37 14.56
N LEU A 180 15.18 -6.37 13.69
CA LEU A 180 15.21 -7.79 14.07
C LEU A 180 16.16 -8.14 15.24
N PRO A 181 17.41 -7.62 15.32
CA PRO A 181 18.31 -7.97 16.43
C PRO A 181 17.75 -7.59 17.81
N GLU A 182 17.18 -6.38 17.92
CA GLU A 182 16.60 -5.91 19.20
C GLU A 182 15.31 -6.69 19.54
N ILE A 183 14.52 -7.04 18.53
CA ILE A 183 13.33 -7.89 18.66
C ILE A 183 13.72 -9.30 19.12
N PHE A 184 14.83 -9.84 18.61
CA PHE A 184 15.27 -11.20 18.91
C PHE A 184 15.63 -11.38 20.39
N TYR A 185 16.21 -10.39 21.04
CA TYR A 185 16.50 -10.48 22.49
C TYR A 185 15.22 -10.62 23.33
N VAL A 186 14.19 -9.88 23.01
CA VAL A 186 12.91 -9.98 23.74
C VAL A 186 12.20 -11.29 23.40
N PHE A 187 12.31 -11.74 22.16
CA PHE A 187 11.81 -13.05 21.75
C PHE A 187 12.51 -14.20 22.52
N LEU A 188 13.82 -14.13 22.72
CA LEU A 188 14.55 -15.11 23.54
C LEU A 188 14.06 -15.14 24.98
N LEU A 189 13.82 -13.97 25.58
CA LEU A 189 13.28 -13.89 26.94
C LEU A 189 11.87 -14.50 27.04
N PHE A 190 11.03 -14.22 26.07
CA PHE A 190 9.70 -14.80 25.95
C PHE A 190 9.77 -16.33 25.80
N MET A 191 10.59 -16.84 24.88
CA MET A 191 10.78 -18.27 24.68
C MET A 191 11.35 -18.95 25.94
N PHE A 192 12.27 -18.29 26.63
CA PHE A 192 12.78 -18.81 27.93
C PHE A 192 11.65 -18.96 28.95
N SER A 193 10.73 -17.99 29.04
CA SER A 193 9.57 -18.11 29.91
C SER A 193 8.69 -19.33 29.55
N VAL A 194 8.38 -19.49 28.25
CA VAL A 194 7.60 -20.64 27.75
C VAL A 194 8.29 -21.97 28.12
N LEU A 195 9.60 -22.06 27.88
CA LEU A 195 10.38 -23.29 28.23
C LEU A 195 10.36 -23.58 29.71
N MET A 196 10.51 -22.57 30.59
CA MET A 196 10.44 -22.72 32.03
C MET A 196 9.07 -23.24 32.51
N PHE A 197 7.99 -22.62 32.01
CA PHE A 197 6.64 -23.06 32.34
C PHE A 197 6.35 -24.47 31.78
N SER A 198 6.91 -24.83 30.62
CA SER A 198 6.77 -26.17 30.05
C SER A 198 7.45 -27.24 30.93
N LEU A 199 8.64 -26.94 31.47
CA LEU A 199 9.28 -27.83 32.43
C LEU A 199 8.43 -27.98 33.69
N MET A 200 7.85 -26.89 34.19
CA MET A 200 6.98 -26.93 35.38
C MET A 200 5.71 -27.73 35.09
N ALA A 201 5.06 -27.52 33.94
CA ALA A 201 3.87 -28.28 33.50
C ALA A 201 4.15 -29.79 33.40
N LEU A 202 5.26 -30.17 32.76
CA LEU A 202 5.67 -31.57 32.62
C LEU A 202 5.88 -32.24 33.98
N LYS A 203 6.51 -31.53 34.92
CA LYS A 203 6.75 -32.09 36.29
C LYS A 203 5.51 -32.10 37.17
N LEU A 204 4.64 -31.08 37.05
CA LEU A 204 3.44 -30.92 37.86
C LEU A 204 2.31 -31.84 37.39
N LEU A 205 2.11 -31.94 36.07
CA LEU A 205 0.93 -32.56 35.46
C LEU A 205 1.24 -33.89 34.73
N GLY A 206 2.41 -33.99 34.07
CA GLY A 206 2.72 -35.13 33.19
C GLY A 206 2.82 -36.49 33.88
N LYS A 207 3.14 -36.56 35.21
CA LYS A 207 3.23 -37.82 35.95
C LYS A 207 1.90 -38.30 36.55
N ARG A 208 0.81 -37.60 36.33
CA ARG A 208 -0.47 -37.88 36.99
C ARG A 208 -1.42 -38.80 36.22
N GLY A 209 -1.01 -39.29 35.04
CA GLY A 209 -1.82 -40.18 34.21
C GLY A 209 -3.08 -39.53 33.67
N LEU A 210 -3.10 -38.20 33.57
CA LEU A 210 -4.22 -37.42 32.98
C LEU A 210 -4.33 -37.76 31.51
N LYS A 211 -5.56 -37.67 30.98
CA LYS A 211 -5.86 -37.89 29.56
C LYS A 211 -6.43 -36.61 28.98
N THR A 212 -6.07 -36.33 27.74
CA THR A 212 -6.71 -35.28 26.91
C THR A 212 -8.16 -35.64 26.60
N ILE A 213 -8.91 -34.71 26.05
CA ILE A 213 -10.30 -34.92 25.59
C ILE A 213 -10.37 -36.10 24.63
N ASP A 214 -9.36 -36.29 23.79
CA ASP A 214 -9.22 -37.37 22.81
C ASP A 214 -8.76 -38.72 23.38
N GLY A 215 -8.60 -38.81 24.71
CA GLY A 215 -8.18 -40.03 25.44
C GLY A 215 -6.66 -40.31 25.39
N SER A 216 -5.87 -39.47 24.73
CA SER A 216 -4.40 -39.57 24.72
C SER A 216 -3.78 -39.16 26.05
N ALA A 217 -2.54 -39.63 26.34
CA ALA A 217 -1.84 -39.28 27.54
C ALA A 217 -1.41 -37.81 27.55
N TYR A 218 -1.73 -37.10 28.63
CA TYR A 218 -1.54 -35.67 28.75
C TYR A 218 -0.10 -35.34 29.20
N PHE A 219 0.56 -34.43 28.47
CA PHE A 219 1.91 -33.91 28.79
C PHE A 219 2.99 -34.98 29.00
N THR A 220 3.17 -35.86 28.01
CA THR A 220 4.15 -36.95 28.10
C THR A 220 5.58 -36.54 27.76
N ASN A 221 5.74 -35.73 26.70
CA ASN A 221 7.02 -35.31 26.15
C ASN A 221 7.26 -33.81 26.33
N TYR A 222 8.50 -33.43 26.72
CA TYR A 222 8.82 -32.01 26.90
C TYR A 222 8.58 -31.13 25.68
N LEU A 223 8.95 -31.59 24.48
CA LEU A 223 8.77 -30.83 23.26
C LEU A 223 7.29 -30.63 22.87
N GLU A 224 6.45 -31.59 23.21
CA GLU A 224 5.01 -31.51 23.05
C GLU A 224 4.43 -30.47 24.00
N VAL A 225 4.78 -30.50 25.26
CA VAL A 225 4.36 -29.50 26.25
C VAL A 225 4.82 -28.09 25.85
N VAL A 226 6.04 -27.97 25.34
CA VAL A 226 6.52 -26.66 24.80
C VAL A 226 5.65 -26.19 23.63
N PHE A 227 5.29 -27.07 22.73
CA PHE A 227 4.43 -26.73 21.60
C PHE A 227 3.02 -26.35 22.07
N ASP A 228 2.38 -27.14 22.92
CA ASP A 228 1.04 -26.88 23.43
C ASP A 228 0.96 -25.56 24.22
N LEU A 229 1.96 -25.30 25.07
CA LEU A 229 2.04 -24.02 25.78
C LEU A 229 2.39 -22.85 24.86
N TYR A 230 3.20 -23.05 23.81
CA TYR A 230 3.41 -22.03 22.79
C TYR A 230 2.12 -21.68 22.04
N VAL A 231 1.32 -22.69 21.67
CA VAL A 231 -0.01 -22.49 21.07
C VAL A 231 -0.94 -21.78 22.05
N LEU A 232 -0.87 -22.13 23.35
CA LEU A 232 -1.68 -21.50 24.39
C LEU A 232 -1.40 -19.99 24.55
N VAL A 233 -0.17 -19.53 24.28
CA VAL A 233 0.12 -18.08 24.25
C VAL A 233 -0.71 -17.36 23.21
N THR A 234 -1.00 -18.00 22.08
CA THR A 234 -1.87 -17.45 21.03
C THR A 234 -3.36 -17.60 21.35
N THR A 235 -3.69 -18.22 22.49
CA THR A 235 -5.05 -18.57 22.95
C THR A 235 -5.83 -19.53 22.05
N ALA A 236 -5.20 -20.05 20.99
CA ALA A 236 -5.85 -20.84 19.96
C ALA A 236 -6.39 -22.20 20.47
N ASN A 237 -5.69 -22.84 21.42
CA ASN A 237 -6.08 -24.11 22.03
C ASN A 237 -6.61 -23.96 23.48
N SER A 238 -7.04 -22.77 23.86
CA SER A 238 -7.73 -22.53 25.13
C SER A 238 -9.25 -22.71 24.94
N PRO A 239 -9.97 -23.42 25.80
CA PRO A 239 -9.57 -24.01 27.08
C PRO A 239 -9.06 -25.47 27.01
N ASP A 240 -8.99 -26.09 25.81
CA ASP A 240 -8.81 -27.54 25.64
C ASP A 240 -7.55 -28.09 26.35
N VAL A 241 -6.44 -27.34 26.27
CA VAL A 241 -5.20 -27.72 26.98
C VAL A 241 -5.36 -27.65 28.50
N MET A 242 -6.20 -26.78 29.04
CA MET A 242 -6.42 -26.63 30.49
C MET A 242 -7.37 -27.68 31.05
N MET A 243 -8.38 -28.10 30.29
CA MET A 243 -9.49 -28.92 30.78
C MET A 243 -9.07 -30.25 31.44
N PRO A 244 -8.10 -31.03 30.92
CA PRO A 244 -7.69 -32.27 31.56
C PRO A 244 -7.12 -32.05 32.96
N ALA A 245 -6.40 -30.96 33.18
CA ALA A 245 -5.88 -30.63 34.52
C ALA A 245 -6.97 -30.08 35.43
N TYR A 246 -7.87 -29.24 34.92
CA TYR A 246 -9.01 -28.69 35.64
C TYR A 246 -9.96 -29.77 36.13
N ASN A 247 -10.31 -30.73 35.29
CA ASN A 247 -11.16 -31.87 35.69
C ASN A 247 -10.54 -32.75 36.77
N SER A 248 -9.21 -32.71 36.93
CA SER A 248 -8.51 -33.45 37.99
C SER A 248 -8.49 -32.70 39.32
N SER A 249 -8.33 -31.37 39.29
CA SER A 249 -8.34 -30.52 40.49
C SER A 249 -8.38 -29.04 40.11
N ASP A 250 -9.26 -28.28 40.79
CA ASP A 250 -9.42 -26.84 40.62
C ASP A 250 -8.14 -26.04 40.86
N VAL A 251 -7.23 -26.55 41.68
CA VAL A 251 -5.95 -25.88 42.00
C VAL A 251 -5.05 -25.76 40.77
N PHE A 252 -5.13 -26.68 39.81
CA PHE A 252 -4.30 -26.64 38.60
C PHE A 252 -4.68 -25.54 37.64
N VAL A 253 -5.91 -25.01 37.69
CA VAL A 253 -6.32 -23.83 36.93
C VAL A 253 -5.43 -22.64 37.24
N LEU A 254 -4.99 -22.50 38.48
CA LEU A 254 -4.11 -21.39 38.89
C LEU A 254 -2.78 -21.36 38.10
N PHE A 255 -2.24 -22.53 37.73
CA PHE A 255 -1.05 -22.63 36.88
C PHE A 255 -1.33 -22.00 35.49
N PHE A 256 -2.44 -22.34 34.85
CA PHE A 256 -2.78 -21.85 33.52
C PHE A 256 -3.16 -20.36 33.53
N ILE A 257 -3.88 -19.91 34.58
CA ILE A 257 -4.17 -18.48 34.78
C ILE A 257 -2.87 -17.69 34.90
N LEU A 258 -1.94 -18.14 35.71
CA LEU A 258 -0.64 -17.49 35.89
C LEU A 258 0.18 -17.50 34.58
N TYR A 259 0.19 -18.64 33.88
CA TYR A 259 0.86 -18.78 32.61
C TYR A 259 0.33 -17.80 31.56
N ILE A 260 -1.00 -17.76 31.33
CA ILE A 260 -1.65 -16.86 30.38
C ILE A 260 -1.40 -15.40 30.76
N PHE A 261 -1.54 -15.07 32.06
CA PHE A 261 -1.30 -13.70 32.51
C PHE A 261 0.13 -13.25 32.23
N ILE A 262 1.12 -14.05 32.51
CA ILE A 262 2.53 -13.69 32.30
C ILE A 262 2.88 -13.72 30.80
N ASN A 263 2.60 -14.80 30.08
CA ASN A 263 3.10 -14.97 28.72
C ASN A 263 2.24 -14.25 27.68
N THR A 264 0.91 -14.31 27.77
CA THR A 264 0.04 -13.68 26.78
C THR A 264 -0.13 -12.19 27.07
N TYR A 265 -0.45 -11.79 28.31
CA TYR A 265 -0.74 -10.38 28.59
C TYR A 265 0.50 -9.54 28.88
N ILE A 266 1.54 -10.05 29.54
CA ILE A 266 2.74 -9.27 29.86
C ILE A 266 3.79 -9.44 28.75
N PHE A 267 4.29 -10.64 28.50
CA PHE A 267 5.41 -10.83 27.56
C PHE A 267 5.02 -10.54 26.11
N MET A 268 3.84 -10.95 25.66
CA MET A 268 3.41 -10.70 24.28
C MET A 268 3.14 -9.21 24.05
N SER A 269 2.56 -8.51 25.03
CA SER A 269 2.36 -7.06 24.97
C SER A 269 3.68 -6.30 25.02
N ALA A 270 4.62 -6.71 25.86
CA ALA A 270 5.96 -6.13 25.89
C ALA A 270 6.72 -6.37 24.58
N PHE A 271 6.60 -7.57 24.03
CA PHE A 271 7.17 -7.90 22.72
C PHE A 271 6.63 -6.98 21.63
N LEU A 272 5.29 -6.80 21.56
CA LEU A 272 4.66 -5.89 20.61
C LEU A 272 5.16 -4.44 20.76
N ALA A 273 5.28 -3.95 22.00
CA ALA A 273 5.80 -2.61 22.28
C ALA A 273 7.25 -2.43 21.80
N VAL A 274 8.10 -3.43 21.99
CA VAL A 274 9.49 -3.41 21.53
C VAL A 274 9.57 -3.46 20.00
N VAL A 275 8.78 -4.32 19.37
CA VAL A 275 8.69 -4.39 17.89
C VAL A 275 8.30 -3.04 17.32
N PHE A 276 7.25 -2.41 17.88
CA PHE A 276 6.76 -1.11 17.44
C PHE A 276 7.82 -0.01 17.60
N ASN A 277 8.39 0.13 18.80
CA ASN A 277 9.36 1.20 19.10
C ASN A 277 10.61 1.10 18.22
N ASN A 278 11.15 -0.10 18.05
CA ASN A 278 12.35 -0.31 17.25
C ASN A 278 12.08 -0.10 15.75
N TYR A 279 10.94 -0.57 15.25
CA TYR A 279 10.56 -0.29 13.88
C TYR A 279 10.39 1.21 13.64
N LYS A 280 9.67 1.93 14.53
CA LYS A 280 9.48 3.39 14.47
C LYS A 280 10.82 4.14 14.47
N LYS A 281 11.75 3.76 15.36
CA LYS A 281 13.12 4.32 15.45
C LYS A 281 13.87 4.18 14.12
N HIS A 282 13.88 2.99 13.54
CA HIS A 282 14.59 2.75 12.27
C HIS A 282 13.90 3.41 11.07
N LEU A 283 12.57 3.46 11.06
CA LEU A 283 11.84 4.17 10.02
C LEU A 283 12.10 5.69 10.08
N LYS A 284 12.13 6.27 11.29
CA LYS A 284 12.48 7.67 11.52
C LYS A 284 13.86 8.00 10.96
N GLU A 285 14.87 7.17 11.23
CA GLU A 285 16.24 7.37 10.71
C GLU A 285 16.30 7.27 9.18
N GLU A 286 15.58 6.32 8.58
CA GLU A 286 15.46 6.23 7.12
C GLU A 286 14.82 7.49 6.51
N VAL A 287 13.78 8.04 7.16
CA VAL A 287 13.11 9.28 6.72
C VAL A 287 14.06 10.48 6.86
N ARG A 288 14.80 10.56 7.98
CA ARG A 288 15.82 11.62 8.19
C ARG A 288 16.87 11.64 7.07
N GLN A 289 17.38 10.48 6.69
CA GLN A 289 18.33 10.35 5.57
C GLN A 289 17.70 10.75 4.23
N LEU A 290 16.42 10.45 4.02
CA LEU A 290 15.70 10.91 2.82
C LEU A 290 15.61 12.42 2.73
N VAL A 291 15.25 13.07 3.84
CA VAL A 291 15.14 14.54 3.91
C VAL A 291 16.49 15.19 3.63
N LYS A 292 17.58 14.67 4.21
CA LYS A 292 18.95 15.13 3.93
C LYS A 292 19.31 14.97 2.44
N ALA A 293 19.07 13.80 1.86
CA ALA A 293 19.37 13.54 0.45
C ALA A 293 18.53 14.43 -0.51
N LYS A 294 17.27 14.66 -0.19
CA LYS A 294 16.35 15.55 -0.92
C LYS A 294 16.88 16.99 -0.89
N ARG A 295 17.23 17.50 0.28
CA ARG A 295 17.77 18.83 0.48
C ARG A 295 19.06 19.04 -0.30
N HIS A 296 19.98 18.09 -0.23
CA HIS A 296 21.25 18.14 -0.98
C HIS A 296 21.01 18.27 -2.50
N LYS A 297 20.03 17.55 -3.06
CA LYS A 297 19.68 17.68 -4.49
C LYS A 297 19.06 19.04 -4.82
N MET A 298 18.25 19.60 -3.93
CA MET A 298 17.69 20.93 -4.11
C MET A 298 18.77 22.01 -4.07
N VAL A 299 19.77 21.88 -3.21
CA VAL A 299 20.93 22.78 -3.15
C VAL A 299 21.74 22.71 -4.44
N ARG A 300 21.94 21.51 -5.00
CA ARG A 300 22.60 21.36 -6.33
C ARG A 300 21.78 22.01 -7.45
N ALA A 301 20.45 21.84 -7.44
CA ALA A 301 19.59 22.52 -8.41
C ALA A 301 19.68 24.03 -8.29
N PHE A 302 19.71 24.56 -7.06
CA PHE A 302 19.91 25.99 -6.80
C PHE A 302 21.27 26.46 -7.34
N ALA A 303 22.36 25.72 -7.09
CA ALA A 303 23.70 26.07 -7.56
C ALA A 303 23.81 26.18 -9.09
N VAL A 304 23.05 25.36 -9.84
CA VAL A 304 22.98 25.44 -11.32
C VAL A 304 22.22 26.68 -11.77
N LEU A 305 21.16 27.08 -11.06
CA LEU A 305 20.25 28.17 -11.45
C LEU A 305 20.60 29.54 -10.89
N GLN A 306 21.45 29.60 -9.86
CA GLN A 306 21.76 30.82 -9.13
C GLN A 306 22.33 31.92 -10.01
N GLU A 307 21.94 33.16 -9.70
CA GLU A 307 22.43 34.39 -10.27
C GLU A 307 22.91 35.29 -9.15
N ARG A 308 23.97 36.05 -9.43
CA ARG A 308 24.51 37.02 -8.46
C ARG A 308 23.79 38.33 -8.60
N ARG A 309 23.23 38.85 -7.51
CA ARG A 309 22.57 40.15 -7.51
C ARG A 309 23.59 41.26 -7.51
N GLU A 310 23.36 42.30 -8.32
CA GLU A 310 24.27 43.49 -8.39
C GLU A 310 24.29 44.26 -7.08
N GLU A 311 23.17 44.34 -6.35
CA GLU A 311 23.04 44.94 -5.04
C GLU A 311 23.21 43.90 -3.93
N GLY A 312 24.37 43.81 -3.29
CA GLY A 312 24.60 43.00 -2.09
C GLY A 312 25.22 41.64 -2.29
N GLY A 313 25.53 41.19 -3.52
CA GLY A 313 26.26 39.95 -3.80
C GLY A 313 25.58 38.64 -3.43
N ALA A 314 24.32 38.68 -3.00
CA ALA A 314 23.55 37.51 -2.62
C ALA A 314 23.21 36.63 -3.85
N LEU A 315 23.34 35.31 -3.66
CA LEU A 315 22.98 34.32 -4.69
C LEU A 315 21.46 34.07 -4.64
N VAL A 316 20.78 34.29 -5.76
CA VAL A 316 19.33 34.23 -5.87
C VAL A 316 18.91 33.53 -7.18
N VAL A 317 17.65 33.09 -7.25
CA VAL A 317 17.03 32.58 -8.47
C VAL A 317 15.90 33.50 -8.86
N SER A 318 15.89 33.96 -10.12
CA SER A 318 14.87 34.84 -10.69
C SER A 318 13.55 34.09 -10.95
N HIS A 319 12.44 34.83 -10.97
CA HIS A 319 11.09 34.31 -11.27
C HIS A 319 11.06 33.58 -12.64
N ALA A 320 11.75 34.10 -13.66
CA ALA A 320 11.79 33.52 -14.98
C ALA A 320 12.44 32.13 -14.98
N ASN A 321 13.61 32.00 -14.35
CA ASN A 321 14.35 30.72 -14.26
C ASN A 321 13.58 29.71 -13.42
N TRP A 322 12.99 30.13 -12.32
CA TRP A 322 12.15 29.27 -11.48
C TRP A 322 10.94 28.75 -12.24
N THR A 323 10.20 29.62 -12.93
CA THR A 323 9.00 29.25 -13.71
C THR A 323 9.34 28.28 -14.82
N GLN A 324 10.48 28.45 -15.50
CA GLN A 324 10.95 27.56 -16.55
C GLN A 324 11.25 26.15 -16.00
N VAL A 325 11.93 26.03 -14.85
CA VAL A 325 12.22 24.74 -14.21
C VAL A 325 10.92 24.06 -13.76
N VAL A 326 10.02 24.76 -13.08
CA VAL A 326 8.75 24.18 -12.64
C VAL A 326 7.91 23.70 -13.83
N ARG A 327 7.94 24.41 -14.96
CA ARG A 327 7.27 24.00 -16.19
C ARG A 327 7.86 22.70 -16.77
N GLN A 328 9.17 22.49 -16.67
CA GLN A 328 9.82 21.26 -17.11
C GLN A 328 9.56 20.09 -16.16
N VAL A 329 9.56 20.33 -14.84
CA VAL A 329 9.33 19.29 -13.82
C VAL A 329 7.88 18.81 -13.83
N GLN A 330 6.92 19.75 -13.94
CA GLN A 330 5.49 19.46 -13.96
C GLN A 330 4.76 20.25 -15.08
N PRO A 331 4.76 19.76 -16.31
CA PRO A 331 4.14 20.45 -17.44
C PRO A 331 2.62 20.60 -17.29
N ASN A 332 1.98 19.76 -16.50
CA ASN A 332 0.52 19.71 -16.33
C ASN A 332 -0.03 20.79 -15.37
N ILE A 333 0.83 21.52 -14.67
CA ILE A 333 0.41 22.59 -13.75
C ILE A 333 0.04 23.84 -14.55
N SER A 334 -1.12 24.43 -14.24
CA SER A 334 -1.57 25.68 -14.85
C SER A 334 -0.66 26.85 -14.49
N ASN A 335 -0.64 27.91 -15.33
CA ASN A 335 0.15 29.10 -15.02
C ASN A 335 -0.26 29.73 -13.68
N ALA A 336 -1.56 29.83 -13.43
CA ALA A 336 -2.08 30.35 -12.17
C ALA A 336 -1.63 29.55 -10.95
N HIS A 337 -1.53 28.22 -11.08
CA HIS A 337 -1.00 27.38 -9.98
C HIS A 337 0.50 27.62 -9.80
N ARG A 338 1.27 27.87 -10.87
CA ARG A 338 2.69 28.23 -10.74
C ARG A 338 2.87 29.56 -10.01
N GLU A 339 2.06 30.57 -10.34
CA GLU A 339 2.08 31.86 -9.64
C GLU A 339 1.69 31.73 -8.14
N LEU A 340 0.72 30.86 -7.83
CA LEU A 340 0.40 30.55 -6.42
C LEU A 340 1.61 29.95 -5.69
N LEU A 341 2.31 28.96 -6.30
CA LEU A 341 3.50 28.36 -5.69
C LEU A 341 4.64 29.38 -5.55
N TRP A 342 4.79 30.27 -6.54
CA TRP A 342 5.76 31.36 -6.47
C TRP A 342 5.46 32.32 -5.31
N SER A 343 4.20 32.75 -5.14
CA SER A 343 3.81 33.66 -4.08
C SER A 343 4.01 33.10 -2.66
N VAL A 344 4.05 31.76 -2.52
CA VAL A 344 4.41 31.10 -1.24
C VAL A 344 5.92 31.13 -1.03
N CYS A 345 6.73 31.01 -2.09
CA CYS A 345 8.19 31.07 -2.01
C CYS A 345 8.72 32.50 -1.85
N ASP A 346 8.10 33.48 -2.50
CA ASP A 346 8.45 34.90 -2.48
C ASP A 346 7.41 35.69 -1.69
N ASP A 347 7.34 35.50 -0.38
CA ASP A 347 6.35 36.16 0.51
C ASP A 347 6.49 37.69 0.53
N LYS A 348 7.69 38.20 0.19
CA LYS A 348 8.00 39.64 0.18
C LYS A 348 7.81 40.31 -1.20
N ASN A 349 7.37 39.58 -2.22
CA ASN A 349 7.19 40.04 -3.60
C ASN A 349 8.44 40.74 -4.17
N GLN A 350 9.62 40.18 -3.93
CA GLN A 350 10.89 40.75 -4.36
C GLN A 350 11.26 40.38 -5.80
N GLY A 351 10.56 39.41 -6.42
CA GLY A 351 10.84 38.91 -7.77
C GLY A 351 12.00 37.91 -7.85
N PHE A 352 12.57 37.53 -6.72
CA PHE A 352 13.66 36.54 -6.61
C PHE A 352 13.54 35.77 -5.28
N ILE A 353 14.09 34.56 -5.26
CA ILE A 353 14.08 33.71 -4.08
C ILE A 353 15.49 33.27 -3.69
N GLY A 354 15.73 33.20 -2.38
CA GLY A 354 16.96 32.69 -1.80
C GLY A 354 17.01 31.16 -1.73
N ARG A 355 18.17 30.63 -1.29
CA ARG A 355 18.42 29.18 -1.16
C ARG A 355 17.37 28.46 -0.30
N LEU A 356 17.00 29.01 0.85
CA LEU A 356 16.03 28.38 1.77
C LEU A 356 14.66 28.22 1.14
N ALA A 357 14.11 29.28 0.55
CA ALA A 357 12.82 29.25 -0.13
C ALA A 357 12.83 28.31 -1.35
N PHE A 358 13.94 28.25 -2.10
CA PHE A 358 14.07 27.33 -3.23
C PHE A 358 14.05 25.86 -2.79
N VAL A 359 14.67 25.52 -1.64
CA VAL A 359 14.67 24.14 -1.12
C VAL A 359 13.26 23.67 -0.78
N GLN A 360 12.37 24.53 -0.31
CA GLN A 360 10.98 24.20 0.00
C GLN A 360 10.14 23.86 -1.24
N LEU A 361 10.57 24.24 -2.45
CA LEU A 361 9.86 23.97 -3.70
C LEU A 361 9.52 22.48 -3.88
N ALA A 362 10.44 21.57 -3.53
CA ALA A 362 10.19 20.13 -3.67
C ALA A 362 9.05 19.64 -2.76
N ASP A 363 8.86 20.26 -1.60
CA ASP A 363 7.77 19.95 -0.67
C ASP A 363 6.46 20.56 -1.15
N LEU A 364 6.49 21.79 -1.61
CA LEU A 364 5.32 22.46 -2.23
C LEU A 364 4.79 21.70 -3.45
N LEU A 365 5.66 21.20 -4.32
CA LEU A 365 5.28 20.40 -5.48
C LEU A 365 4.65 19.04 -5.10
N ASN A 366 4.86 18.57 -3.88
CA ASN A 366 4.24 17.34 -3.36
C ASN A 366 2.84 17.57 -2.77
N ILE A 367 2.45 18.83 -2.48
CA ILE A 367 1.08 19.14 -2.07
C ILE A 367 0.21 19.20 -3.32
N GLU A 368 -0.89 18.47 -3.31
CA GLU A 368 -1.79 18.41 -4.46
C GLU A 368 -2.85 19.51 -4.36
N VAL A 369 -2.72 20.54 -5.21
CA VAL A 369 -3.68 21.66 -5.33
C VAL A 369 -4.54 21.46 -6.56
N ILE A 370 -5.85 21.57 -6.38
CA ILE A 370 -6.85 21.50 -7.45
C ILE A 370 -7.25 22.92 -7.85
N THR A 371 -7.16 23.22 -9.12
CA THR A 371 -7.73 24.45 -9.70
C THR A 371 -9.18 24.19 -10.08
N LEU A 372 -10.10 24.80 -9.36
CA LEU A 372 -11.52 24.79 -9.69
C LEU A 372 -11.81 25.96 -10.62
N LYS A 373 -12.20 25.65 -11.85
CA LYS A 373 -12.75 26.65 -12.78
C LYS A 373 -14.25 26.67 -12.62
N SER A 374 -14.81 27.78 -12.18
CA SER A 374 -16.25 27.98 -12.19
C SER A 374 -16.71 28.00 -13.66
N ARG A 375 -17.40 26.94 -14.07
CA ARG A 375 -17.99 26.84 -15.43
C ARG A 375 -19.51 26.85 -15.32
N PRO A 376 -20.22 27.49 -16.19
CA PRO A 376 -21.67 27.39 -16.24
C PRO A 376 -22.06 25.95 -16.59
N HIS A 377 -23.15 25.48 -15.99
CA HIS A 377 -23.66 24.12 -16.25
C HIS A 377 -23.97 23.96 -17.75
N PRO A 378 -23.64 22.82 -18.41
CA PRO A 378 -23.93 22.61 -19.84
C PRO A 378 -25.40 22.85 -20.23
N LEU A 379 -26.33 22.47 -19.33
CA LEU A 379 -27.77 22.71 -19.55
C LEU A 379 -28.12 24.20 -19.54
N GLN A 380 -27.38 25.05 -18.83
CA GLN A 380 -27.57 26.50 -18.87
C GLN A 380 -27.22 27.08 -20.24
N ASN A 381 -26.25 26.48 -20.96
CA ASN A 381 -25.87 26.88 -22.30
C ASN A 381 -26.82 26.32 -23.39
N TRP A 382 -27.35 25.09 -23.19
CA TRP A 382 -28.21 24.41 -24.15
C TRP A 382 -29.67 24.85 -24.06
N CYS A 383 -30.21 25.00 -22.84
CA CYS A 383 -31.61 25.33 -22.58
C CYS A 383 -31.75 26.38 -21.47
N PRO A 384 -31.32 27.63 -21.69
CA PRO A 384 -31.30 28.65 -20.61
C PRO A 384 -32.70 28.96 -20.06
N SER A 385 -33.72 28.96 -20.91
CA SER A 385 -35.11 29.22 -20.49
C SER A 385 -35.68 28.19 -19.54
N ILE A 386 -35.29 26.92 -19.68
CA ILE A 386 -35.73 25.83 -18.81
C ILE A 386 -34.91 25.83 -17.51
N TYR A 387 -33.59 25.93 -17.62
CA TYR A 387 -32.71 25.84 -16.47
C TYR A 387 -32.83 27.02 -15.48
N LEU A 388 -33.13 28.21 -16.00
CA LEU A 388 -33.34 29.42 -15.19
C LEU A 388 -34.79 29.61 -14.73
N SER A 389 -35.69 28.71 -15.08
CA SER A 389 -37.11 28.76 -14.71
C SER A 389 -37.29 28.63 -13.16
N ALA A 390 -38.42 29.10 -12.65
CA ALA A 390 -38.75 29.03 -11.21
C ALA A 390 -38.74 27.60 -10.65
N PRO A 391 -39.33 26.58 -11.34
CA PRO A 391 -39.28 25.19 -10.88
C PRO A 391 -37.86 24.61 -10.88
N SER A 392 -37.01 24.94 -11.86
CA SER A 392 -35.63 24.50 -11.87
C SER A 392 -34.83 25.05 -10.69
N ARG A 393 -35.01 26.32 -10.36
CA ARG A 393 -34.39 26.94 -9.17
C ARG A 393 -34.85 26.27 -7.86
N LEU A 394 -36.12 25.86 -7.79
CA LEU A 394 -36.64 25.11 -6.63
C LEU A 394 -35.96 23.74 -6.51
N ILE A 395 -35.84 22.98 -7.61
CA ILE A 395 -35.13 21.69 -7.64
C ILE A 395 -33.67 21.86 -7.21
N CYS A 396 -32.94 22.84 -7.74
CA CYS A 396 -31.57 23.13 -7.36
C CYS A 396 -31.43 23.41 -5.85
N ARG A 397 -32.34 24.22 -5.30
CA ARG A 397 -32.36 24.54 -3.87
C ARG A 397 -32.69 23.31 -3.01
N MET A 398 -33.64 22.48 -3.46
CA MET A 398 -34.03 21.27 -2.78
C MET A 398 -32.88 20.25 -2.71
N VAL A 399 -32.20 19.98 -3.81
CA VAL A 399 -31.08 19.03 -3.88
C VAL A 399 -29.85 19.50 -3.08
N GLN A 400 -29.64 20.82 -2.98
CA GLN A 400 -28.56 21.40 -2.19
C GLN A 400 -28.86 21.46 -0.68
N HIS A 401 -30.12 21.24 -0.30
CA HIS A 401 -30.52 21.30 1.10
C HIS A 401 -30.17 20.00 1.85
N ARG A 402 -29.75 20.11 3.11
CA ARG A 402 -29.40 18.95 3.97
C ARG A 402 -30.52 17.92 4.11
N ALA A 403 -31.78 18.36 4.10
CA ALA A 403 -32.94 17.47 4.20
C ALA A 403 -33.02 16.45 3.03
N PHE A 404 -32.54 16.80 1.83
CA PHE A 404 -32.45 15.89 0.69
C PHE A 404 -31.51 14.73 0.99
N VAL A 405 -30.33 14.99 1.54
CA VAL A 405 -29.37 13.96 1.92
C VAL A 405 -29.96 13.04 2.98
N ILE A 406 -30.55 13.61 4.05
CA ILE A 406 -31.17 12.85 5.13
C ILE A 406 -32.32 11.97 4.60
N ALA A 407 -33.15 12.47 3.68
CA ALA A 407 -34.23 11.68 3.08
C ALA A 407 -33.73 10.45 2.34
N TYR A 408 -32.64 10.60 1.55
CA TYR A 408 -32.05 9.46 0.85
C TYR A 408 -31.31 8.50 1.79
N ASP A 409 -30.70 8.98 2.86
CA ASP A 409 -30.12 8.12 3.90
C ASP A 409 -31.21 7.27 4.60
N LEU A 410 -32.38 7.85 4.87
CA LEU A 410 -33.53 7.11 5.39
C LEU A 410 -34.05 6.06 4.38
N ILE A 411 -34.06 6.38 3.08
CA ILE A 411 -34.41 5.41 2.03
C ILE A 411 -33.42 4.25 2.02
N ILE A 412 -32.10 4.53 2.18
CA ILE A 412 -31.05 3.50 2.25
C ILE A 412 -31.25 2.61 3.49
N LEU A 413 -31.50 3.20 4.66
CA LEU A 413 -31.76 2.46 5.89
C LEU A 413 -33.05 1.62 5.80
N THR A 414 -34.10 2.17 5.19
CA THR A 414 -35.35 1.42 4.93
C THR A 414 -35.09 0.22 4.02
N ASN A 415 -34.32 0.43 2.95
CA ASN A 415 -33.89 -0.66 2.04
C ASN A 415 -33.07 -1.72 2.79
N ALA A 416 -32.23 -1.34 3.75
CA ALA A 416 -31.48 -2.28 4.57
C ALA A 416 -32.40 -3.20 5.39
N VAL A 417 -33.49 -2.66 5.93
CA VAL A 417 -34.51 -3.46 6.62
C VAL A 417 -35.17 -4.44 5.66
N PHE A 418 -35.50 -4.01 4.44
CA PHE A 418 -36.08 -4.90 3.41
C PHE A 418 -35.08 -5.99 2.98
N ILE A 419 -33.78 -5.72 2.93
CA ILE A 419 -32.76 -6.74 2.68
C ILE A 419 -32.68 -7.80 3.79
N GLY A 420 -32.95 -7.41 5.04
CA GLY A 420 -32.99 -8.32 6.19
C GLY A 420 -34.29 -9.14 6.33
N LEU A 421 -35.31 -8.79 5.56
CA LEU A 421 -36.53 -9.55 5.51
C LEU A 421 -36.45 -10.68 4.47
N ASP A 422 -37.25 -11.73 4.65
CA ASP A 422 -37.20 -12.91 3.81
C ASP A 422 -37.55 -12.61 2.33
N GLU A 423 -36.70 -13.04 1.39
CA GLU A 423 -36.85 -12.83 -0.06
C GLU A 423 -37.99 -13.68 -0.68
N GLU A 424 -38.55 -14.63 0.02
CA GLU A 424 -39.63 -15.48 -0.51
C GLU A 424 -40.95 -14.69 -0.75
N ASN A 425 -41.08 -13.51 -0.15
CA ASN A 425 -42.24 -12.66 -0.36
C ASN A 425 -42.15 -11.86 -1.67
N PRO A 426 -43.10 -12.04 -2.64
CA PRO A 426 -43.07 -11.35 -3.92
C PRO A 426 -43.15 -9.82 -3.80
N MET A 427 -43.74 -9.30 -2.71
CA MET A 427 -43.77 -7.86 -2.44
C MET A 427 -42.37 -7.30 -2.15
N ILE A 428 -41.52 -8.06 -1.43
CA ILE A 428 -40.14 -7.65 -1.09
C ILE A 428 -39.28 -7.70 -2.34
N ALA A 429 -39.39 -8.74 -3.16
CA ALA A 429 -38.67 -8.85 -4.42
C ALA A 429 -38.99 -7.70 -5.41
N ASN A 430 -40.26 -7.25 -5.46
CA ASN A 430 -40.64 -6.12 -6.31
C ASN A 430 -40.21 -4.75 -5.74
N SER A 431 -40.03 -4.63 -4.44
CA SER A 431 -39.58 -3.38 -3.80
C SER A 431 -38.19 -2.96 -4.28
N GLU A 432 -37.35 -3.90 -4.73
CA GLU A 432 -36.05 -3.63 -5.29
C GLU A 432 -36.08 -2.65 -6.44
N TRP A 433 -37.02 -2.82 -7.39
CA TRP A 433 -37.14 -1.91 -8.52
C TRP A 433 -37.48 -0.49 -8.09
N VAL A 434 -38.28 -0.35 -7.02
CA VAL A 434 -38.63 0.98 -6.47
C VAL A 434 -37.41 1.66 -5.87
N PHE A 435 -36.64 0.95 -5.05
CA PHE A 435 -35.45 1.50 -4.46
C PHE A 435 -34.39 1.85 -5.54
N LEU A 436 -34.23 0.98 -6.53
CA LEU A 436 -33.29 1.23 -7.64
C LEU A 436 -33.70 2.47 -8.46
N ALA A 437 -34.99 2.63 -8.74
CA ALA A 437 -35.51 3.81 -9.42
C ALA A 437 -35.28 5.10 -8.61
N LEU A 438 -35.47 5.05 -7.27
CA LEU A 438 -35.21 6.18 -6.39
C LEU A 438 -33.72 6.58 -6.38
N TYR A 439 -32.81 5.60 -6.36
CA TYR A 439 -31.36 5.89 -6.42
C TYR A 439 -30.93 6.44 -7.78
N LEU A 440 -31.50 5.91 -8.86
CA LEU A 440 -31.24 6.46 -10.19
C LEU A 440 -31.73 7.90 -10.29
N LEU A 441 -32.93 8.18 -9.77
CA LEU A 441 -33.50 9.52 -9.70
C LEU A 441 -32.58 10.47 -8.90
N GLU A 442 -32.03 10.04 -7.80
CA GLU A 442 -31.07 10.82 -7.02
C GLU A 442 -29.84 11.23 -7.85
N ILE A 443 -29.21 10.24 -8.54
CA ILE A 443 -28.04 10.50 -9.37
C ILE A 443 -28.39 11.49 -10.49
N LEU A 444 -29.54 11.31 -11.13
CA LEU A 444 -30.00 12.23 -12.19
C LEU A 444 -30.25 13.64 -11.67
N LEU A 445 -30.87 13.79 -10.47
CA LEU A 445 -31.07 15.08 -9.82
C LEU A 445 -29.74 15.75 -9.46
N LYS A 446 -28.78 14.98 -8.95
CA LYS A 446 -27.43 15.50 -8.68
C LYS A 446 -26.72 15.92 -9.95
N LEU A 447 -26.79 15.13 -11.03
CA LEU A 447 -26.23 15.49 -12.35
C LEU A 447 -26.92 16.70 -12.99
N TYR A 448 -28.20 16.93 -12.68
CA TYR A 448 -28.92 18.11 -13.12
C TYR A 448 -28.46 19.39 -12.41
N VAL A 449 -28.09 19.28 -11.13
CA VAL A 449 -27.71 20.42 -10.28
C VAL A 449 -26.22 20.72 -10.35
N PHE A 450 -25.36 19.70 -10.33
CA PHE A 450 -23.91 19.82 -10.33
C PHE A 450 -23.34 19.62 -11.75
N GLU A 451 -22.37 20.41 -12.14
CA GLU A 451 -21.66 20.23 -13.42
C GLU A 451 -21.15 18.79 -13.53
N PRO A 452 -21.45 18.02 -14.61
CA PRO A 452 -21.06 16.61 -14.74
C PRO A 452 -19.55 16.37 -14.63
N ARG A 453 -18.73 17.30 -15.14
CA ARG A 453 -17.26 17.20 -15.01
C ARG A 453 -16.76 17.41 -13.58
N SER A 454 -17.44 18.26 -12.81
CA SER A 454 -17.14 18.44 -11.40
C SER A 454 -17.63 17.27 -10.56
N PHE A 455 -18.81 16.74 -10.89
CA PHE A 455 -19.41 15.57 -10.22
C PHE A 455 -18.53 14.33 -10.39
N PHE A 456 -18.02 14.06 -11.60
CA PHE A 456 -17.11 12.96 -11.92
C PHE A 456 -15.62 13.37 -11.87
N SER A 457 -15.25 14.34 -11.04
CA SER A 457 -13.85 14.68 -10.86
C SER A 457 -13.07 13.54 -10.19
N LYS A 458 -11.76 13.46 -10.43
CA LYS A 458 -10.88 12.43 -9.82
C LYS A 458 -10.88 12.46 -8.30
N HIS A 459 -11.33 13.56 -7.70
CA HIS A 459 -11.32 13.78 -6.24
C HIS A 459 -12.69 13.51 -5.59
N SER A 460 -13.71 13.16 -6.37
CA SER A 460 -15.07 12.89 -5.89
C SER A 460 -15.30 11.38 -5.76
N PHE A 461 -14.58 10.74 -4.83
CA PHE A 461 -14.68 9.30 -4.60
C PHE A 461 -16.13 8.82 -4.37
N TRP A 462 -16.88 9.50 -3.50
CA TRP A 462 -18.25 9.09 -3.13
C TRP A 462 -19.22 9.16 -4.32
N ASN A 463 -19.11 10.16 -5.18
CA ASN A 463 -19.96 10.26 -6.37
C ASN A 463 -19.70 9.13 -7.38
N TRP A 464 -18.41 8.78 -7.58
CA TRP A 464 -18.04 7.63 -8.40
C TRP A 464 -18.54 6.33 -7.80
N PHE A 465 -18.36 6.15 -6.51
CA PHE A 465 -18.79 4.97 -5.77
C PHE A 465 -20.31 4.75 -5.91
N ASP A 466 -21.13 5.77 -5.62
CA ASP A 466 -22.58 5.72 -5.78
C ASP A 466 -23.00 5.37 -7.20
N THR A 467 -22.41 6.06 -8.18
CA THR A 467 -22.78 5.86 -9.60
C THR A 467 -22.44 4.46 -10.07
N ILE A 468 -21.24 3.96 -9.74
CA ILE A 468 -20.81 2.61 -10.15
C ILE A 468 -21.72 1.56 -9.52
N ILE A 469 -22.03 1.65 -8.24
CA ILE A 469 -22.88 0.68 -7.55
C ILE A 469 -24.30 0.68 -8.13
N VAL A 470 -24.90 1.86 -8.32
CA VAL A 470 -26.28 1.94 -8.83
C VAL A 470 -26.35 1.44 -10.27
N VAL A 471 -25.42 1.81 -11.14
CA VAL A 471 -25.38 1.35 -12.53
C VAL A 471 -25.11 -0.16 -12.61
N SER A 472 -24.16 -0.67 -11.83
CA SER A 472 -23.87 -2.12 -11.79
C SER A 472 -25.07 -2.92 -11.28
N ALA A 473 -25.77 -2.43 -10.25
CA ALA A 473 -26.97 -3.06 -9.75
C ALA A 473 -28.11 -3.02 -10.79
N LEU A 474 -28.27 -1.91 -11.50
CA LEU A 474 -29.25 -1.80 -12.58
C LEU A 474 -28.97 -2.82 -13.70
N ILE A 475 -27.72 -2.90 -14.15
CA ILE A 475 -27.31 -3.87 -15.18
C ILE A 475 -27.57 -5.30 -14.68
N ALA A 476 -27.14 -5.64 -13.47
CA ALA A 476 -27.31 -6.98 -12.92
C ALA A 476 -28.79 -7.36 -12.75
N THR A 477 -29.63 -6.42 -12.31
CA THR A 477 -31.10 -6.65 -12.17
C THR A 477 -31.77 -6.82 -13.52
N ILE A 478 -31.37 -6.04 -14.55
CA ILE A 478 -31.88 -6.19 -15.93
C ILE A 478 -31.46 -7.53 -16.51
N VAL A 479 -30.19 -7.94 -16.36
CA VAL A 479 -29.68 -9.23 -16.84
C VAL A 479 -30.42 -10.38 -16.17
N ASN A 480 -30.64 -10.31 -14.84
CA ASN A 480 -31.38 -11.29 -14.10
C ASN A 480 -32.86 -11.41 -14.58
N ALA A 481 -33.53 -10.27 -14.81
CA ALA A 481 -34.88 -10.24 -15.34
C ALA A 481 -34.96 -10.82 -16.77
N ALA A 482 -33.99 -10.50 -17.62
CA ALA A 482 -33.90 -11.03 -18.99
C ALA A 482 -33.68 -12.54 -19.03
N LEU A 483 -32.80 -13.07 -18.20
CA LEU A 483 -32.53 -14.51 -18.06
C LEU A 483 -33.77 -15.26 -17.52
N LYS A 484 -34.45 -14.71 -16.53
CA LYS A 484 -35.71 -15.28 -15.99
C LYS A 484 -36.79 -15.31 -17.06
N SER A 485 -36.92 -14.26 -17.91
CA SER A 485 -37.88 -14.16 -19.00
C SER A 485 -37.59 -15.17 -20.14
N SER A 486 -36.33 -15.54 -20.40
CA SER A 486 -35.94 -16.48 -21.45
C SER A 486 -36.07 -17.95 -21.05
N GLY A 487 -36.62 -18.26 -19.87
CA GLY A 487 -36.80 -19.64 -19.38
C GLY A 487 -35.49 -20.30 -18.92
N GLY A 488 -34.41 -19.54 -18.83
CA GLY A 488 -33.13 -19.99 -18.28
C GLY A 488 -33.15 -20.05 -16.76
N TYR A 489 -32.35 -20.96 -16.18
CA TYR A 489 -32.13 -21.01 -14.73
C TYR A 489 -31.52 -19.69 -14.27
N THR A 490 -32.10 -19.06 -13.28
CA THR A 490 -31.51 -17.89 -12.62
C THR A 490 -30.17 -18.30 -12.02
N SER A 491 -29.08 -17.71 -12.51
CA SER A 491 -27.76 -18.00 -11.94
C SER A 491 -27.70 -17.47 -10.50
N ARG A 492 -27.51 -18.36 -9.52
CA ARG A 492 -27.28 -17.96 -8.12
C ARG A 492 -26.19 -16.89 -8.02
N GLN A 493 -25.15 -16.99 -8.83
CA GLN A 493 -24.05 -16.03 -8.88
C GLN A 493 -24.49 -14.60 -9.21
N ILE A 494 -25.48 -14.41 -10.10
CA ILE A 494 -26.01 -13.08 -10.43
C ILE A 494 -26.81 -12.53 -9.26
N LEU A 495 -27.63 -13.37 -8.61
CA LEU A 495 -28.35 -12.97 -7.41
C LEU A 495 -27.43 -12.55 -6.28
N ASP A 496 -26.35 -13.30 -6.04
CA ASP A 496 -25.34 -12.98 -5.03
C ASP A 496 -24.64 -11.64 -5.33
N ILE A 497 -24.32 -11.37 -6.59
CA ILE A 497 -23.74 -10.07 -7.01
C ILE A 497 -24.74 -8.93 -6.75
N VAL A 498 -26.01 -9.10 -7.13
CA VAL A 498 -27.05 -8.09 -6.87
C VAL A 498 -27.19 -7.83 -5.37
N PHE A 499 -27.20 -8.89 -4.56
CA PHE A 499 -27.26 -8.80 -3.11
C PHE A 499 -26.06 -8.03 -2.53
N ILE A 500 -24.84 -8.39 -2.92
CA ILE A 500 -23.62 -7.68 -2.50
C ILE A 500 -23.69 -6.19 -2.87
N LEU A 501 -24.11 -5.84 -4.09
CA LEU A 501 -24.24 -4.46 -4.54
C LEU A 501 -25.29 -3.68 -3.71
N ARG A 502 -26.36 -4.34 -3.27
CA ARG A 502 -27.35 -3.72 -2.37
C ARG A 502 -26.75 -3.40 -1.01
N VAL A 503 -26.00 -4.36 -0.42
CA VAL A 503 -25.35 -4.20 0.88
C VAL A 503 -24.26 -3.10 0.81
N LEU A 504 -23.49 -3.03 -0.27
CA LEU A 504 -22.46 -2.01 -0.45
C LEU A 504 -23.03 -0.58 -0.44
N ARG A 505 -24.29 -0.36 -0.79
CA ARG A 505 -24.93 0.97 -0.70
C ARG A 505 -25.02 1.50 0.73
N LEU A 506 -25.07 0.61 1.74
CA LEU A 506 -25.09 1.01 3.15
C LEU A 506 -23.83 1.79 3.55
N ILE A 507 -22.71 1.54 2.86
CA ILE A 507 -21.44 2.27 3.10
C ILE A 507 -21.64 3.78 2.89
N ARG A 508 -22.59 4.19 2.06
CA ARG A 508 -22.89 5.60 1.82
C ARG A 508 -23.39 6.33 3.07
N VAL A 509 -24.11 5.66 3.97
CA VAL A 509 -24.57 6.26 5.24
C VAL A 509 -23.38 6.77 6.06
N VAL A 510 -22.21 6.15 5.88
CA VAL A 510 -20.95 6.57 6.50
C VAL A 510 -20.54 7.99 6.08
N ASP A 511 -20.80 8.39 4.82
CA ASP A 511 -20.48 9.74 4.33
C ASP A 511 -21.36 10.82 4.99
N SER A 512 -22.55 10.48 5.42
CA SER A 512 -23.48 11.43 6.08
C SER A 512 -23.08 11.74 7.52
N ILE A 513 -22.35 10.84 8.19
CA ILE A 513 -21.90 11.02 9.57
C ILE A 513 -20.50 11.62 9.56
N GLU A 514 -20.35 12.87 10.00
CA GLU A 514 -19.10 13.63 9.95
C GLU A 514 -17.91 12.90 10.59
N ARG A 515 -18.11 12.21 11.71
CA ARG A 515 -17.06 11.45 12.40
C ARG A 515 -16.62 10.24 11.58
N PHE A 516 -17.56 9.50 10.99
CA PHE A 516 -17.24 8.35 10.15
C PHE A 516 -16.56 8.79 8.85
N ARG A 517 -17.06 9.87 8.23
CA ARG A 517 -16.42 10.49 7.05
C ARG A 517 -14.96 10.88 7.34
N ALA A 518 -14.68 11.47 8.50
CA ALA A 518 -13.31 11.81 8.88
C ALA A 518 -12.42 10.58 8.97
N ILE A 519 -12.89 9.50 9.61
CA ILE A 519 -12.15 8.23 9.73
C ILE A 519 -11.89 7.62 8.36
N ILE A 520 -12.92 7.48 7.51
CA ILE A 520 -12.75 6.89 6.17
C ILE A 520 -11.85 7.74 5.28
N ASN A 521 -12.00 9.05 5.31
CA ASN A 521 -11.10 9.94 4.56
C ASN A 521 -9.65 9.80 5.03
N THR A 522 -9.41 9.65 6.32
CA THR A 522 -8.08 9.38 6.88
C THR A 522 -7.55 8.04 6.35
N LEU A 523 -8.34 6.97 6.39
CA LEU A 523 -7.94 5.66 5.84
C LEU A 523 -7.62 5.73 4.33
N ILE A 524 -8.41 6.46 3.55
CA ILE A 524 -8.14 6.68 2.13
C ILE A 524 -6.81 7.42 1.91
N ARG A 525 -6.50 8.41 2.75
CA ARG A 525 -5.26 9.19 2.66
C ARG A 525 -4.02 8.35 2.97
N ILE A 526 -4.09 7.50 4.00
CA ILE A 526 -2.98 6.61 4.36
C ILE A 526 -2.90 5.36 3.46
N GLY A 527 -3.94 5.10 2.65
CA GLY A 527 -4.04 3.92 1.78
C GLY A 527 -2.80 3.63 0.92
N PRO A 528 -2.19 4.61 0.22
CA PRO A 528 -0.97 4.38 -0.56
C PRO A 528 0.22 3.90 0.27
N ALA A 529 0.33 4.34 1.52
CA ALA A 529 1.37 3.88 2.44
C ALA A 529 1.08 2.46 2.93
N ILE A 530 -0.18 2.15 3.26
CA ILE A 530 -0.65 0.81 3.62
C ILE A 530 -0.38 -0.18 2.48
N LEU A 531 -0.65 0.19 1.22
CA LEU A 531 -0.39 -0.66 0.04
C LEU A 531 1.08 -1.03 -0.11
N THR A 532 2.00 -0.14 0.26
CA THR A 532 3.44 -0.44 0.23
C THR A 532 3.79 -1.57 1.21
N PHE A 533 3.20 -1.56 2.39
CA PHE A 533 3.33 -2.65 3.36
C PHE A 533 2.63 -3.93 2.90
N GLY A 534 1.44 -3.78 2.31
CA GLY A 534 0.71 -4.89 1.70
C GLY A 534 1.55 -5.64 0.65
N GLN A 535 2.29 -4.90 -0.18
CA GLN A 535 3.23 -5.50 -1.14
C GLN A 535 4.33 -6.31 -0.44
N LEU A 536 4.84 -5.85 0.70
CA LEU A 536 5.82 -6.61 1.48
C LEU A 536 5.24 -7.92 2.00
N ILE A 537 4.02 -7.89 2.54
CA ILE A 537 3.31 -9.08 3.02
C ILE A 537 3.11 -10.07 1.87
N VAL A 538 2.66 -9.61 0.71
CA VAL A 538 2.48 -10.45 -0.50
C VAL A 538 3.80 -11.10 -0.93
N VAL A 539 4.92 -10.38 -0.92
CA VAL A 539 6.25 -10.94 -1.22
C VAL A 539 6.62 -12.05 -0.26
N VAL A 540 6.40 -11.85 1.03
CA VAL A 540 6.71 -12.87 2.05
C VAL A 540 5.79 -14.08 1.91
N TYR A 541 4.49 -13.87 1.70
CA TYR A 541 3.54 -14.96 1.46
C TYR A 541 3.90 -15.75 0.20
N TYR A 542 4.31 -15.08 -0.86
CA TYR A 542 4.76 -15.75 -2.08
C TYR A 542 5.95 -16.68 -1.81
N ILE A 543 6.94 -16.19 -1.04
CA ILE A 543 8.10 -17.03 -0.65
C ILE A 543 7.64 -18.27 0.12
N PHE A 544 6.80 -18.08 1.16
CA PHE A 544 6.29 -19.19 1.95
C PHE A 544 5.38 -20.11 1.13
N ALA A 545 4.56 -19.59 0.20
CA ALA A 545 3.75 -20.41 -0.69
C ALA A 545 4.62 -21.30 -1.58
N MET A 546 5.70 -20.76 -2.18
CA MET A 546 6.61 -21.55 -2.99
C MET A 546 7.32 -22.64 -2.19
N VAL A 547 7.83 -22.31 -1.00
CA VAL A 547 8.44 -23.29 -0.09
C VAL A 547 7.41 -24.33 0.36
N GLY A 548 6.21 -23.91 0.72
CA GLY A 548 5.12 -24.79 1.14
C GLY A 548 4.69 -25.75 0.02
N MET A 549 4.56 -25.27 -1.21
CA MET A 549 4.26 -26.14 -2.37
C MET A 549 5.35 -27.18 -2.59
N GLU A 550 6.62 -26.84 -2.43
CA GLU A 550 7.70 -27.80 -2.63
C GLU A 550 7.73 -28.88 -1.55
N VAL A 551 7.47 -28.50 -0.28
CA VAL A 551 7.50 -29.43 0.86
C VAL A 551 6.24 -30.32 0.92
N PHE A 552 5.06 -29.76 0.60
CA PHE A 552 3.76 -30.38 0.87
C PHE A 552 2.97 -30.77 -0.38
N LYS A 553 3.50 -30.56 -1.59
CA LYS A 553 2.87 -30.92 -2.87
C LYS A 553 2.33 -32.35 -2.87
N GLY A 554 1.06 -32.50 -3.21
CA GLY A 554 0.39 -33.79 -3.37
C GLY A 554 0.16 -34.60 -2.09
N LYS A 555 0.54 -34.08 -0.91
CA LYS A 555 0.35 -34.77 0.38
C LYS A 555 -1.10 -34.78 0.84
N VAL A 556 -1.83 -33.70 0.58
CA VAL A 556 -3.26 -33.54 0.84
C VAL A 556 -3.93 -33.26 -0.50
N LYS A 557 -4.97 -34.00 -0.86
CA LYS A 557 -5.72 -33.83 -2.10
C LYS A 557 -7.16 -33.45 -1.80
N PHE A 558 -7.69 -32.48 -2.54
CA PHE A 558 -9.09 -32.15 -2.54
C PHE A 558 -9.81 -32.89 -3.65
N TYR A 559 -10.99 -33.42 -3.36
CA TYR A 559 -11.91 -34.04 -4.29
C TYR A 559 -13.23 -33.28 -4.29
N ASP A 560 -13.80 -33.05 -5.47
CA ASP A 560 -15.09 -32.39 -5.58
C ASP A 560 -16.21 -33.19 -4.91
N GLU A 561 -17.30 -32.51 -4.53
CA GLU A 561 -18.43 -33.10 -3.81
C GLU A 561 -19.05 -34.27 -4.57
N ASP A 562 -19.07 -34.22 -5.89
CA ASP A 562 -19.62 -35.24 -6.78
C ASP A 562 -18.69 -36.46 -7.00
N SER A 563 -17.46 -36.42 -6.48
CA SER A 563 -16.51 -37.50 -6.64
C SER A 563 -16.91 -38.71 -5.81
N SER A 564 -17.04 -39.87 -6.46
CA SER A 564 -17.29 -41.20 -5.85
C SER A 564 -16.03 -41.92 -5.37
N ASP A 565 -14.85 -41.28 -5.47
CA ASP A 565 -13.60 -41.85 -5.05
C ASP A 565 -13.55 -42.06 -3.52
N PRO A 566 -13.34 -43.30 -3.03
CA PRO A 566 -13.24 -43.54 -1.57
C PRO A 566 -12.09 -42.82 -0.91
N ALA A 567 -11.09 -42.39 -1.68
CA ALA A 567 -9.99 -41.56 -1.17
C ALA A 567 -10.42 -40.15 -0.70
N LYS A 568 -11.61 -39.69 -1.09
CA LYS A 568 -12.20 -38.43 -0.63
C LYS A 568 -12.33 -38.37 0.90
N ALA A 569 -12.72 -39.48 1.54
CA ALA A 569 -12.92 -39.55 2.98
C ALA A 569 -11.64 -39.32 3.83
N TYR A 570 -10.45 -39.39 3.20
CA TYR A 570 -9.17 -39.17 3.85
C TYR A 570 -8.21 -38.29 3.05
N CYS A 571 -8.75 -37.34 2.29
CA CYS A 571 -7.98 -36.33 1.53
C CYS A 571 -6.89 -36.96 0.61
N GLY A 572 -7.14 -38.14 0.05
CA GLY A 572 -6.20 -38.84 -0.82
C GLY A 572 -4.94 -39.42 -0.13
N ASN A 573 -4.86 -39.37 1.19
CA ASN A 573 -3.73 -39.89 1.96
C ASN A 573 -4.22 -40.79 3.09
N SER A 574 -3.86 -42.07 3.05
CA SER A 574 -4.31 -43.07 4.03
C SER A 574 -3.93 -42.75 5.48
N LEU A 575 -2.89 -41.95 5.71
CA LEU A 575 -2.47 -41.49 7.03
C LEU A 575 -3.49 -40.53 7.66
N LEU A 576 -4.34 -39.88 6.86
CA LEU A 576 -5.38 -38.97 7.34
C LEU A 576 -6.72 -39.67 7.58
N LYS A 577 -6.79 -40.99 7.41
CA LYS A 577 -8.04 -41.74 7.60
C LYS A 577 -8.49 -41.72 9.06
N GLY A 578 -9.70 -41.26 9.28
CA GLY A 578 -10.29 -41.18 10.63
C GLY A 578 -9.83 -39.99 11.46
N THR A 579 -9.11 -39.03 10.86
CA THR A 579 -8.63 -37.81 11.52
C THR A 579 -9.68 -36.72 11.47
N ASP A 580 -9.69 -35.83 12.45
CA ASP A 580 -10.60 -34.68 12.52
C ASP A 580 -10.42 -33.74 11.33
N PHE A 581 -9.18 -33.59 10.82
CA PHE A 581 -8.85 -32.84 9.61
C PHE A 581 -9.66 -33.34 8.40
N ALA A 582 -9.73 -34.65 8.20
CA ALA A 582 -10.49 -35.23 7.09
C ALA A 582 -12.00 -35.20 7.34
N GLN A 583 -12.43 -35.45 8.59
CA GLN A 583 -13.85 -35.43 8.97
C GLN A 583 -14.46 -34.02 8.89
N ALA A 584 -13.71 -32.98 9.26
CA ALA A 584 -14.10 -31.58 9.18
C ALA A 584 -13.98 -30.99 7.76
N ASN A 585 -13.63 -31.79 6.74
CA ASN A 585 -13.47 -31.37 5.34
C ASN A 585 -12.37 -30.31 5.10
N TYR A 586 -11.30 -30.30 5.91
CA TYR A 586 -10.17 -29.39 5.70
C TYR A 586 -9.28 -29.74 4.50
N CYS A 587 -9.66 -30.71 3.66
CA CYS A 587 -8.90 -31.14 2.46
C CYS A 587 -8.66 -30.01 1.44
N LYS A 588 -9.49 -28.95 1.46
CA LYS A 588 -9.26 -27.73 0.65
C LYS A 588 -8.01 -26.97 1.06
N ASN A 589 -7.58 -27.08 2.32
CA ASN A 589 -6.39 -26.45 2.84
C ASN A 589 -5.16 -27.25 2.45
N ASN A 590 -4.60 -26.94 1.29
CA ASN A 590 -3.48 -27.68 0.72
C ASN A 590 -2.50 -26.75 -0.01
N PHE A 591 -1.32 -27.29 -0.30
CA PHE A 591 -0.26 -26.63 -1.07
C PHE A 591 -0.13 -27.14 -2.51
N ASN A 592 -1.23 -27.56 -3.14
CA ASN A 592 -1.19 -28.15 -4.47
C ASN A 592 -1.18 -27.12 -5.60
N ASN A 593 -1.39 -25.85 -5.30
CA ASN A 593 -1.22 -24.74 -6.23
C ASN A 593 -0.99 -23.44 -5.47
N VAL A 594 -0.57 -22.40 -6.19
CA VAL A 594 -0.25 -21.09 -5.60
C VAL A 594 -1.45 -20.46 -4.91
N VAL A 595 -2.63 -20.56 -5.51
CA VAL A 595 -3.85 -19.92 -4.98
C VAL A 595 -4.27 -20.57 -3.67
N SER A 596 -4.36 -21.92 -3.64
CA SER A 596 -4.67 -22.66 -2.42
C SER A 596 -3.63 -22.40 -1.33
N SER A 597 -2.34 -22.31 -1.70
CA SER A 597 -1.26 -22.00 -0.78
C SER A 597 -1.41 -20.59 -0.18
N PHE A 598 -1.75 -19.59 -0.99
CA PHE A 598 -2.00 -18.23 -0.48
C PHE A 598 -3.21 -18.17 0.45
N ILE A 599 -4.32 -18.84 0.09
CA ILE A 599 -5.53 -18.91 0.94
C ILE A 599 -5.18 -19.53 2.28
N LEU A 600 -4.47 -20.66 2.26
CA LEU A 600 -4.03 -21.34 3.50
C LEU A 600 -3.10 -20.45 4.35
N LEU A 601 -2.15 -19.72 3.76
CA LEU A 601 -1.28 -18.81 4.49
C LEU A 601 -2.05 -17.62 5.08
N VAL A 602 -3.05 -17.10 4.38
CA VAL A 602 -3.96 -16.07 4.92
C VAL A 602 -4.76 -16.62 6.09
N GLU A 603 -5.28 -17.84 5.97
CA GLU A 603 -6.01 -18.52 7.05
C GLU A 603 -5.13 -18.72 8.29
N LEU A 604 -3.89 -19.16 8.11
CA LEU A 604 -2.90 -19.28 9.20
C LEU A 604 -2.54 -17.95 9.86
N THR A 605 -2.72 -16.84 9.17
CA THR A 605 -2.49 -15.49 9.74
C THR A 605 -3.61 -15.09 10.71
N VAL A 606 -4.81 -15.62 10.53
CA VAL A 606 -5.90 -15.52 11.51
C VAL A 606 -5.62 -16.53 12.61
N VAL A 607 -5.04 -16.11 13.69
CA VAL A 607 -4.43 -16.93 14.77
C VAL A 607 -5.39 -17.96 15.40
N ASN A 608 -6.68 -17.92 15.09
CA ASN A 608 -7.66 -18.86 15.63
C ASN A 608 -7.51 -20.24 14.96
N GLN A 609 -7.44 -21.29 15.76
CA GLN A 609 -7.39 -22.71 15.33
C GLN A 609 -6.27 -23.07 14.32
N TRP A 610 -5.23 -22.22 14.21
CA TRP A 610 -4.10 -22.49 13.30
C TRP A 610 -3.38 -23.81 13.61
N HIS A 611 -3.43 -24.25 14.86
CA HIS A 611 -2.87 -25.50 15.31
C HIS A 611 -3.65 -26.71 14.79
N ASP A 612 -4.95 -26.63 14.52
CA ASP A 612 -5.76 -27.72 13.99
C ASP A 612 -5.34 -28.13 12.57
N ILE A 613 -4.84 -27.17 11.79
CA ILE A 613 -4.27 -27.45 10.48
C ILE A 613 -2.94 -28.19 10.60
N LEU A 614 -2.19 -27.90 11.64
CA LEU A 614 -0.88 -28.51 11.91
C LEU A 614 -0.95 -29.74 12.83
N TYR A 615 -1.93 -29.86 13.71
CA TYR A 615 -1.96 -30.66 14.94
C TYR A 615 -1.38 -32.07 14.82
N LEU A 616 -0.64 -32.47 15.86
CA LEU A 616 -0.04 -33.79 15.98
C LEU A 616 -0.01 -34.26 17.43
N ASN A 617 -0.50 -35.47 17.67
CA ASN A 617 -0.11 -36.24 18.83
C ASN A 617 1.25 -36.91 18.57
N ALA A 618 2.30 -36.39 19.21
CA ALA A 618 3.69 -36.80 18.99
C ALA A 618 4.05 -38.15 19.66
N THR A 619 3.13 -38.80 20.34
CA THR A 619 3.42 -39.89 21.25
C THR A 619 3.79 -41.24 20.61
N SER A 620 3.49 -41.45 19.32
CA SER A 620 3.69 -42.80 18.77
C SER A 620 4.90 -42.97 17.86
N MET A 621 5.62 -41.89 17.48
CA MET A 621 6.63 -42.04 16.40
C MET A 621 8.10 -41.78 16.78
N VAL A 622 8.42 -41.35 18.02
CA VAL A 622 9.82 -41.10 18.38
C VAL A 622 10.51 -42.34 19.06
N PHE A 623 9.72 -43.26 19.58
CA PHE A 623 10.26 -44.51 20.15
C PHE A 623 9.42 -45.72 19.71
N GLY A 624 9.91 -46.37 18.71
CA GLY A 624 9.74 -47.76 18.30
C GLY A 624 8.44 -48.50 18.64
N GLY A 625 7.66 -48.81 17.63
CA GLY A 625 7.01 -50.11 17.53
C GLY A 625 5.61 -50.27 18.11
N SER A 626 4.67 -49.46 17.70
CA SER A 626 3.28 -49.90 17.63
C SER A 626 2.68 -49.46 16.29
N ASN A 627 1.96 -50.38 15.64
CA ASN A 627 1.31 -50.15 14.37
C ASN A 627 0.29 -48.99 14.50
N PRO A 628 0.21 -48.09 13.49
CA PRO A 628 -0.80 -47.01 13.46
C PRO A 628 -2.24 -47.51 13.48
N ALA A 629 -2.46 -48.81 13.27
CA ALA A 629 -3.78 -49.44 13.25
C ALA A 629 -4.41 -49.64 14.64
N ASP A 630 -3.64 -49.54 15.71
CA ASP A 630 -4.12 -49.84 17.05
C ASP A 630 -4.61 -48.61 17.87
N ASN A 631 -4.47 -47.39 17.35
CA ASN A 631 -4.98 -46.18 17.98
C ASN A 631 -5.72 -45.29 16.94
N PRO A 632 -7.03 -45.45 16.77
CA PRO A 632 -7.82 -44.69 15.79
C PRO A 632 -8.08 -43.21 16.13
N LEU A 633 -7.56 -42.72 17.26
CA LEU A 633 -7.81 -41.36 17.78
C LEU A 633 -6.61 -40.41 17.63
N LEU A 634 -5.69 -40.67 16.70
CA LEU A 634 -4.54 -39.76 16.49
C LEU A 634 -4.88 -38.73 15.42
N SER A 635 -5.01 -37.50 15.87
CA SER A 635 -5.22 -36.25 15.15
C SER A 635 -4.06 -35.94 14.16
N SER A 636 -4.14 -35.32 13.26
CA SER A 636 -4.55 -35.04 11.92
C SER A 636 -3.93 -33.74 11.39
N GLY A 637 -3.67 -33.63 10.13
CA GLY A 637 -3.14 -32.48 9.43
C GLY A 637 -1.77 -32.71 8.82
N PHE A 638 -1.11 -31.63 8.40
CA PHE A 638 0.18 -31.69 7.69
C PHE A 638 1.31 -32.36 8.47
N ALA A 639 1.30 -32.27 9.80
CA ALA A 639 2.30 -32.90 10.63
C ALA A 639 2.24 -34.43 10.60
N THR A 640 1.07 -35.02 10.45
CA THR A 640 0.90 -36.47 10.30
C THR A 640 1.52 -36.98 9.01
N VAL A 641 1.49 -36.17 7.94
CA VAL A 641 1.95 -36.53 6.61
C VAL A 641 3.45 -36.28 6.40
N THR A 642 4.00 -35.23 7.01
CA THR A 642 5.37 -34.75 6.75
C THR A 642 6.25 -34.57 8.01
N HIS A 643 5.75 -34.95 9.17
CA HIS A 643 6.48 -34.94 10.44
C HIS A 643 7.14 -33.58 10.81
N VAL A 644 8.48 -33.58 10.98
CA VAL A 644 9.24 -32.45 11.50
C VAL A 644 9.20 -31.24 10.57
N SER A 645 9.17 -31.44 9.24
CA SER A 645 9.21 -30.32 8.28
C SER A 645 7.95 -29.43 8.36
N ALA A 646 6.78 -30.01 8.62
CA ALA A 646 5.57 -29.23 8.82
C ALA A 646 5.68 -28.37 10.07
N ARG A 647 6.09 -28.92 11.19
CA ARG A 647 6.24 -28.15 12.45
C ARG A 647 7.18 -26.98 12.27
N ILE A 648 8.35 -27.20 11.67
CA ILE A 648 9.33 -26.14 11.42
C ILE A 648 8.73 -25.06 10.50
N PHE A 649 8.08 -25.47 9.41
CA PHE A 649 7.48 -24.52 8.46
C PHE A 649 6.40 -23.66 9.10
N PHE A 650 5.42 -24.27 9.77
CA PHE A 650 4.29 -23.54 10.37
C PHE A 650 4.71 -22.66 11.54
N VAL A 651 5.60 -23.14 12.42
CA VAL A 651 6.13 -22.34 13.53
C VAL A 651 6.97 -21.18 13.01
N LEU A 652 7.83 -21.42 12.00
CA LEU A 652 8.63 -20.36 11.39
C LEU A 652 7.74 -19.31 10.70
N PHE A 653 6.69 -19.75 9.98
CA PHE A 653 5.71 -18.84 9.40
C PHE A 653 5.00 -18.02 10.48
N HIS A 654 4.52 -18.66 11.54
CA HIS A 654 3.84 -17.98 12.63
C HIS A 654 4.75 -16.94 13.32
N ILE A 655 5.98 -17.30 13.66
CA ILE A 655 6.93 -16.36 14.30
C ILE A 655 7.24 -15.18 13.36
N LEU A 656 7.66 -15.47 12.14
CA LEU A 656 8.15 -14.42 11.23
C LEU A 656 7.01 -13.55 10.70
N VAL A 657 5.92 -14.16 10.27
CA VAL A 657 4.83 -13.43 9.61
C VAL A 657 3.86 -12.88 10.64
N VAL A 658 3.29 -13.74 11.49
CA VAL A 658 2.20 -13.33 12.38
C VAL A 658 2.74 -12.47 13.53
N ILE A 659 3.78 -12.95 14.22
CA ILE A 659 4.29 -12.24 15.40
C ILE A 659 5.11 -11.00 15.01
N VAL A 660 5.91 -11.04 13.94
CA VAL A 660 6.79 -9.90 13.58
C VAL A 660 6.13 -9.01 12.52
N ILE A 661 5.89 -9.52 11.32
CA ILE A 661 5.52 -8.68 10.16
C ILE A 661 4.12 -8.08 10.31
N ILE A 662 3.13 -8.87 10.72
CA ILE A 662 1.76 -8.36 10.89
C ILE A 662 1.67 -7.35 12.03
N ASN A 663 2.38 -7.55 13.14
CA ASN A 663 2.39 -6.59 14.23
C ASN A 663 3.09 -5.27 13.84
N ILE A 664 4.17 -5.33 13.04
CA ILE A 664 4.78 -4.13 12.46
C ILE A 664 3.79 -3.41 11.53
N PHE A 665 3.06 -4.17 10.71
CA PHE A 665 2.04 -3.61 9.81
C PHE A 665 0.92 -2.90 10.59
N VAL A 666 0.35 -3.56 11.59
CA VAL A 666 -0.70 -2.97 12.46
C VAL A 666 -0.18 -1.70 13.14
N SER A 667 1.03 -1.77 13.69
CA SER A 667 1.67 -0.64 14.35
C SER A 667 1.88 0.54 13.40
N PHE A 668 2.32 0.28 12.16
CA PHE A 668 2.47 1.30 11.12
C PHE A 668 1.13 1.94 10.74
N VAL A 669 0.07 1.14 10.60
CA VAL A 669 -1.28 1.64 10.29
C VAL A 669 -1.79 2.54 11.41
N LEU A 670 -1.62 2.13 12.67
CA LEU A 670 -2.03 2.93 13.83
C LEU A 670 -1.28 4.26 13.91
N GLU A 671 0.04 4.27 13.72
CA GLU A 671 0.84 5.50 13.72
C GLU A 671 0.44 6.44 12.57
N ALA A 672 0.29 5.88 11.36
CA ALA A 672 -0.14 6.65 10.19
C ALA A 672 -1.53 7.25 10.39
N PHE A 673 -2.45 6.48 10.98
CA PHE A 673 -3.79 6.95 11.31
C PHE A 673 -3.75 8.06 12.37
N TYR A 674 -2.99 7.86 13.44
CA TYR A 674 -2.85 8.85 14.51
C TYR A 674 -2.33 10.19 13.98
N VAL A 675 -1.27 10.17 13.19
CA VAL A 675 -0.67 11.38 12.61
C VAL A 675 -1.65 12.10 11.69
N GLU A 676 -2.34 11.40 10.81
CA GLU A 676 -3.28 12.04 9.87
C GLU A 676 -4.56 12.54 10.56
N TYR A 677 -4.98 11.88 11.64
CA TYR A 677 -6.21 12.24 12.36
C TYR A 677 -6.00 13.36 13.41
N SER A 678 -4.86 13.35 14.11
CA SER A 678 -4.63 14.20 15.29
C SER A 678 -3.69 15.37 15.05
N VAL A 679 -2.86 15.34 13.99
CA VAL A 679 -1.82 16.34 13.77
C VAL A 679 -2.36 17.55 13.02
N ASP A 680 -2.07 18.73 13.55
CA ASP A 680 -2.32 20.03 12.92
C ASP A 680 -1.60 20.14 11.56
N LYS A 681 -2.10 21.06 10.72
CA LYS A 681 -1.54 21.31 9.39
C LYS A 681 -0.07 21.72 9.49
N SER A 682 0.75 21.33 8.51
CA SER A 682 2.15 21.79 8.46
C SER A 682 2.20 23.31 8.23
N GLU A 683 3.28 23.96 8.70
CA GLU A 683 3.50 25.38 8.45
C GLU A 683 3.40 25.76 6.98
N LEU A 684 3.99 24.91 6.11
CA LEU A 684 3.98 25.10 4.67
C LEU A 684 2.57 24.98 4.08
N GLN A 685 1.76 24.04 4.58
CA GLN A 685 0.37 23.88 4.18
C GLN A 685 -0.47 25.07 4.68
N THR A 686 -0.24 25.53 5.89
CA THR A 686 -0.93 26.71 6.47
C THR A 686 -0.58 27.96 5.68
N SER A 687 0.68 28.15 5.28
CA SER A 687 1.11 29.26 4.42
C SER A 687 0.45 29.19 3.03
N LEU A 688 0.35 28.01 2.45
CA LEU A 688 -0.32 27.80 1.16
C LEU A 688 -1.83 28.09 1.27
N GLU A 689 -2.51 27.62 2.32
CA GLU A 689 -3.93 27.88 2.56
C GLU A 689 -4.19 29.38 2.78
N LYS A 690 -3.33 30.06 3.54
CA LYS A 690 -3.41 31.50 3.75
C LYS A 690 -3.27 32.28 2.44
N LYS A 691 -2.34 31.90 1.56
CA LYS A 691 -2.20 32.51 0.24
C LYS A 691 -3.39 32.23 -0.70
N ILE A 692 -4.00 31.05 -0.60
CA ILE A 692 -5.25 30.73 -1.32
C ILE A 692 -6.38 31.64 -0.84
N GLU A 693 -6.54 31.82 0.47
CA GLU A 693 -7.56 32.65 1.07
C GLU A 693 -7.35 34.13 0.70
N GLU A 694 -6.10 34.63 0.74
CA GLU A 694 -5.75 35.99 0.31
C GLU A 694 -6.14 36.24 -1.17
N LEU A 695 -5.86 35.26 -2.05
CA LEU A 695 -6.22 35.36 -3.47
C LEU A 695 -7.74 35.31 -3.71
N GLU A 696 -8.46 34.48 -2.95
CA GLU A 696 -9.93 34.40 -3.01
C GLU A 696 -10.59 35.71 -2.55
N LEU A 697 -10.07 36.31 -1.47
CA LEU A 697 -10.53 37.60 -0.97
C LEU A 697 -10.24 38.74 -1.95
N ALA A 698 -9.06 38.78 -2.58
CA ALA A 698 -8.70 39.76 -3.58
C ALA A 698 -9.63 39.68 -4.81
N VAL A 699 -9.94 38.48 -5.32
CA VAL A 699 -10.87 38.26 -6.43
C VAL A 699 -12.31 38.64 -6.05
N ALA A 700 -12.72 38.41 -4.79
CA ALA A 700 -14.03 38.81 -4.32
C ALA A 700 -14.15 40.35 -4.24
N GLN A 701 -13.07 41.01 -3.84
CA GLN A 701 -13.00 42.51 -3.70
C GLN A 701 -12.98 43.16 -5.08
N GLU A 702 -12.21 42.64 -6.07
CA GLU A 702 -12.21 43.11 -7.46
C GLU A 702 -13.61 43.04 -8.06
N LYS A 703 -14.36 41.94 -7.81
CA LYS A 703 -15.76 41.81 -8.26
C LYS A 703 -16.71 42.80 -7.59
N LEU A 704 -16.45 43.15 -6.34
CA LEU A 704 -17.26 44.16 -5.61
C LEU A 704 -17.02 45.55 -6.17
N ASP A 705 -15.75 45.87 -6.46
CA ASP A 705 -15.35 47.17 -7.03
C ASP A 705 -15.87 47.32 -8.50
N ASP A 706 -15.77 46.28 -9.31
CA ASP A 706 -16.36 46.27 -10.67
C ASP A 706 -17.89 46.42 -10.64
N ASN A 707 -18.59 45.83 -9.68
CA ASN A 707 -20.02 46.03 -9.48
C ASN A 707 -20.38 47.42 -9.00
N LEU A 708 -19.52 48.03 -8.15
CA LEU A 708 -19.69 49.42 -7.71
C LEU A 708 -19.45 50.43 -8.83
N VAL A 709 -18.41 50.21 -9.66
CA VAL A 709 -18.11 51.03 -10.84
C VAL A 709 -19.24 50.94 -11.86
N ASN A 710 -19.72 49.72 -12.20
CA ASN A 710 -20.85 49.50 -13.10
C ASN A 710 -22.17 50.13 -12.54
N ASN A 711 -22.40 50.13 -11.25
CA ASN A 711 -23.56 50.78 -10.66
C ASN A 711 -23.42 52.32 -10.61
N MET A 712 -22.21 52.89 -10.59
CA MET A 712 -21.98 54.34 -10.71
C MET A 712 -22.12 54.83 -12.19
N GLU A 713 -21.65 54.02 -13.15
CA GLU A 713 -21.80 54.35 -14.57
C GLU A 713 -23.26 54.24 -15.07
N THR A 714 -24.12 53.42 -14.41
CA THR A 714 -25.55 53.34 -14.74
C THR A 714 -26.39 54.53 -14.25
N ILE A 715 -25.83 55.43 -13.43
CA ILE A 715 -26.53 56.67 -12.96
C ILE A 715 -26.28 57.84 -13.92
N ASP A 716 -25.23 57.80 -14.77
CA ASP A 716 -24.83 58.92 -15.62
C ASP A 716 -25.03 58.77 -17.14
N ASN A 717 -25.52 57.60 -17.65
CA ASN A 717 -25.68 57.40 -19.07
C ASN A 717 -27.05 56.83 -19.49
N ASP A 718 -28.03 57.68 -19.48
CA ASP A 718 -29.21 57.47 -20.31
C ASP A 718 -28.96 58.16 -21.70
N LEU A 719 -28.07 57.65 -22.49
CA LEU A 719 -28.03 57.77 -23.98
C LEU A 719 -26.82 57.02 -24.58
N GLY A 720 -27.12 55.98 -25.39
CA GLY A 720 -26.28 55.62 -26.53
C GLY A 720 -25.45 54.35 -26.45
N THR A 721 -26.04 53.28 -26.97
CA THR A 721 -25.42 52.28 -27.89
C THR A 721 -23.96 51.82 -27.61
N GLY A 722 -23.81 50.56 -27.21
CA GLY A 722 -22.55 49.86 -27.35
C GLY A 722 -22.37 48.75 -26.35
N ALA A 723 -23.03 47.60 -26.52
CA ALA A 723 -22.78 46.41 -25.72
C ALA A 723 -21.33 45.92 -25.90
N SER A 724 -20.45 46.36 -25.05
CA SER A 724 -19.17 45.73 -24.85
C SER A 724 -19.36 44.54 -23.89
N ALA A 725 -19.32 43.34 -24.44
CA ALA A 725 -19.32 42.11 -23.68
C ALA A 725 -18.08 42.08 -22.81
N ALA A 726 -18.19 42.52 -21.54
CA ALA A 726 -17.23 42.24 -20.50
C ALA A 726 -17.21 40.73 -20.32
N ALA A 727 -16.23 40.08 -20.93
CA ALA A 727 -16.01 38.65 -20.80
C ALA A 727 -15.83 38.32 -19.32
N ASN A 728 -16.83 37.68 -18.70
CA ASN A 728 -16.74 37.08 -17.39
C ASN A 728 -15.51 36.17 -17.32
N LYS A 729 -14.38 36.70 -16.89
CA LYS A 729 -13.21 35.87 -16.57
C LYS A 729 -13.64 34.88 -15.48
N PRO A 730 -13.58 33.58 -15.76
CA PRO A 730 -13.97 32.60 -14.75
C PRO A 730 -13.05 32.76 -13.51
N ALA A 731 -13.64 33.00 -12.36
CA ALA A 731 -12.90 33.05 -11.12
C ALA A 731 -12.20 31.69 -10.90
N LEU A 732 -10.90 31.73 -10.81
CA LEU A 732 -10.08 30.58 -10.48
C LEU A 732 -10.06 30.43 -8.97
N MET A 733 -10.61 29.33 -8.47
CA MET A 733 -10.54 28.96 -7.06
C MET A 733 -9.54 27.81 -6.91
N PHE A 734 -8.73 27.88 -5.87
CA PHE A 734 -7.77 26.86 -5.52
C PHE A 734 -8.26 26.09 -4.29
N LYS A 735 -8.11 24.77 -4.31
CA LYS A 735 -8.43 23.93 -3.17
C LYS A 735 -7.37 22.85 -3.02
N ILE A 736 -6.91 22.62 -1.78
CA ILE A 736 -6.03 21.47 -1.52
C ILE A 736 -6.84 20.19 -1.66
N ALA A 737 -6.30 19.22 -2.41
CA ALA A 737 -6.96 17.94 -2.64
C ALA A 737 -7.19 17.18 -1.34
N SER A 738 -8.21 16.35 -1.29
CA SER A 738 -8.44 15.43 -0.16
C SER A 738 -7.26 14.48 0.05
N LYS A 739 -6.62 14.02 -1.04
CA LYS A 739 -5.33 13.34 -1.02
C LYS A 739 -4.22 14.40 -0.99
N ARG A 740 -3.81 14.82 0.20
CA ARG A 740 -2.88 15.94 0.41
C ARG A 740 -1.52 15.76 -0.25
N TYR A 741 -0.97 14.53 -0.22
CA TYR A 741 0.40 14.24 -0.67
C TYR A 741 0.42 13.39 -1.92
N ARG A 742 1.25 13.77 -2.90
CA ARG A 742 1.43 13.04 -4.17
C ARG A 742 2.23 11.76 -4.00
N THR A 743 3.12 11.71 -3.01
CA THR A 743 4.04 10.59 -2.80
C THR A 743 3.93 10.03 -1.39
N VAL A 744 4.14 8.73 -1.23
CA VAL A 744 4.22 8.07 0.09
C VAL A 744 5.38 8.63 0.91
N ASP A 745 6.47 9.00 0.25
CA ASP A 745 7.65 9.57 0.91
C ASP A 745 7.35 10.95 1.55
N ALA A 746 6.53 11.79 0.89
CA ALA A 746 6.09 13.05 1.46
C ALA A 746 5.18 12.84 2.68
N PHE A 747 4.34 11.81 2.64
CA PHE A 747 3.53 11.42 3.79
C PHE A 747 4.40 10.91 4.96
N LEU A 748 5.40 10.06 4.69
CA LEU A 748 6.33 9.58 5.72
C LEU A 748 7.16 10.72 6.31
N GLN A 749 7.59 11.70 5.50
CA GLN A 749 8.27 12.89 6.00
C GLN A 749 7.36 13.66 6.97
N ARG A 750 6.08 13.80 6.65
CA ARG A 750 5.10 14.46 7.52
C ARG A 750 4.92 13.73 8.85
N MET A 751 4.89 12.38 8.84
CA MET A 751 4.76 11.57 10.06
C MET A 751 5.84 11.88 11.10
N PHE A 752 7.02 12.26 10.68
CA PHE A 752 8.16 12.50 11.56
C PHE A 752 8.61 13.96 11.60
N GLU A 753 7.84 14.89 10.99
CA GLU A 753 8.23 16.31 10.89
C GLU A 753 8.50 16.96 12.26
N ALA A 754 7.66 16.66 13.25
CA ALA A 754 7.83 17.18 14.62
C ALA A 754 9.06 16.57 15.35
N ASP A 755 9.54 15.44 14.88
CA ASP A 755 10.64 14.70 15.47
C ASP A 755 12.01 14.95 14.78
N LEU A 756 12.01 15.72 13.67
CA LEU A 756 13.23 16.07 12.94
C LEU A 756 13.86 17.31 13.57
N ASP A 757 15.12 17.20 14.01
CA ASP A 757 15.82 18.32 14.61
C ASP A 757 16.07 19.44 13.58
N PRO A 758 15.88 20.73 13.98
CA PRO A 758 16.23 21.87 13.13
C PRO A 758 17.70 21.89 12.69
N GLU A 759 18.61 21.30 13.47
CA GLU A 759 20.02 21.14 13.13
C GLU A 759 20.25 20.18 11.95
N ASP A 760 19.33 19.23 11.71
CA ASP A 760 19.35 18.41 10.50
C ASP A 760 19.13 19.25 9.22
N PHE A 761 18.69 20.49 9.40
CA PHE A 761 18.46 21.49 8.38
C PHE A 761 19.55 22.59 8.34
N GLY A 762 20.69 22.41 9.04
CA GLY A 762 21.77 23.38 9.22
C GLY A 762 22.31 24.04 7.94
N GLU A 763 22.73 25.31 8.08
CA GLU A 763 23.20 26.18 7.00
C GLU A 763 24.55 25.79 6.38
N ASN A 764 25.30 24.88 7.00
CA ASN A 764 26.73 24.66 6.75
C ASN A 764 27.08 23.45 5.88
N ASP A 765 26.15 22.87 5.15
CA ASP A 765 26.47 21.82 4.17
C ASP A 765 27.05 22.44 2.90
N ASP A 766 28.38 22.66 2.90
CA ASP A 766 29.15 23.01 1.71
C ASP A 766 29.05 21.84 0.72
N PRO A 767 28.51 22.04 -0.49
CA PRO A 767 28.28 20.95 -1.45
C PRO A 767 29.58 20.29 -1.92
N ASP A 768 30.74 20.97 -1.81
CA ASP A 768 32.02 20.47 -2.25
C ASP A 768 32.79 19.69 -1.16
N ALA A 769 32.50 19.90 0.12
CA ALA A 769 33.16 19.17 1.21
C ALA A 769 32.72 17.69 1.28
N GLN A 770 31.55 17.33 0.73
CA GLN A 770 31.01 15.97 0.78
C GLN A 770 31.26 15.12 -0.47
N THR A 771 31.93 15.63 -1.50
CA THR A 771 32.32 14.82 -2.67
C THR A 771 33.35 13.74 -2.34
N ASN A 772 34.05 13.84 -1.21
CA ASN A 772 35.01 12.84 -0.70
C ASN A 772 34.47 12.01 0.48
N GLY A 773 33.35 12.38 1.06
CA GLY A 773 32.71 11.62 2.12
C GLY A 773 31.77 10.57 1.55
N ASN A 774 32.09 9.33 1.76
CA ASN A 774 31.30 8.16 1.46
C ASN A 774 29.82 8.36 1.84
N PHE A 775 28.95 8.70 0.89
CA PHE A 775 27.56 8.24 0.90
C PHE A 775 27.54 6.73 0.55
N ALA A 776 28.47 6.00 1.14
CA ALA A 776 28.35 4.57 1.30
C ALA A 776 27.11 4.36 2.18
N ASN A 777 26.20 3.56 1.67
CA ASN A 777 25.09 2.96 2.35
C ASN A 777 25.43 2.81 3.85
N PRO A 778 24.76 3.49 4.81
CA PRO A 778 25.14 3.47 6.22
C PRO A 778 25.09 2.08 6.85
N ALA A 779 24.64 1.07 6.11
CA ALA A 779 24.67 -0.33 6.51
C ALA A 779 26.11 -0.94 6.60
N PHE A 780 27.16 -0.21 6.20
CA PHE A 780 28.54 -0.73 6.19
C PHE A 780 29.56 0.14 6.97
N SER A 781 29.13 1.15 7.74
CA SER A 781 30.03 1.98 8.53
C SER A 781 30.12 1.61 10.01
N SER A 782 29.56 0.47 10.41
CA SER A 782 29.76 -0.10 11.77
C SER A 782 29.89 -1.61 11.68
N ALA A 783 31.10 -2.06 11.39
CA ALA A 783 31.63 -3.36 11.77
C ALA A 783 32.93 -3.11 12.53
#